data_23c25a30e0263330d6c4f68521fa1442
#
_entry.id   23c25a30e0263330d6c4f68521fa1442
#
_cell.length_a   1.000
_cell.length_b   1.000
_cell.length_c   1.000
_cell.angle_alpha   90.00
_cell.angle_beta   90.00
_cell.angle_gamma   90.00
#
_symmetry.space_group_name_H-M   'P 1'
#
loop_
_entity.id
_entity.type
_entity.pdbx_description
1 polymer ?
#
loop_
_entity_poly.entity_id
_entity_poly.type
_entity_poly.pdbx_seq_one_letter_code
_entity_poly.pdbx_strand_id
1 'polypeptide(L)'
;MFEMKKRVYRFGGKTAEGDGSMRELLGGKGANLAEMSKLGMPVPAGFTITTECCAEYYQLGGGYTEDLKMEVRGALNATEALMGKKFGDPKDPLLVSCRSGARSSMPGMMDTILNIGLCSATIPGMIKKTGNPRFVYDAYRRLIMMYSDVVMEKAEGIEPADGQGIRQQLDRMMAELKAQKGYASDTDITAEELKDLCEKFKVKVKEVLGVEFPDTAQEQLWGSIGGVFKSWNGKRAIAYRRIEKIPDDWGTAVNVQSMVFGNMGNTSATGVAFSRNPANGDNRFYGEWLINAQGEDVVAGIRTPNPLNEATKNDHNRNLESLEVAMPEVYAELDGIRKRLENHFHDMQDIEFTIQEGTLWMLQCRIGKRTGMAALQMAMDMLDEGMIDEKTAVMRVTPSQLDEVLHPILNPASEKEAKIVAKGLPASPGGAVGTIVFTSEAAMEAAAAGKKTILIREETSPEDIQGMRASAGILTTRGGMTSHAALVARGWGKCCIVGCEAMKINLEARTLTFAGDKKVYKEGDWLSLNGSKGLVYAKQIEMMDASENPTFLRFMTIVDKYRRLGVRTNADTPEDAQKALDFGAEGIGLFRIEHMFYGKNSDTPLAKLRKMILCTTDQERKDALAELEPFIKASVKSTLKVMDGKPVVFRLLDPPLHEFVPTTKEKTAEVAKELGISAAEVTRRGENLHEVNPMMGLRGVRLHVAYPLIAETQYRAIFTAVAELQREGFHPQPEIMIPVTISARELGFQRAICERIKAEVEVHYEMIITYKFGTMIEIPRAALTGDRMARTAEFFSFGTNDLTQMTFGYSRDDIASFLPAYLEKKILKVDPFQVLDQNGVGQLIKMAVEKGRAVRPGLRTGICGEHGGEPSSVKFCARVGMNYASCSPFRVPIARLAAAQAAVEDEA
;
A
#
# COMPACT_ATOMS: atom_id res chain seq x y z
N MET A 1 25.42 -41.40 -11.84
CA MET A 1 25.95 -40.55 -10.75
C MET A 1 24.83 -39.59 -10.37
N PHE A 2 24.18 -39.75 -9.22
CA PHE A 2 23.25 -38.74 -8.70
C PHE A 2 24.14 -37.56 -8.35
N GLU A 3 24.00 -36.45 -9.05
CA GLU A 3 24.59 -35.17 -8.65
C GLU A 3 24.11 -34.84 -7.22
N MET A 4 25.02 -34.86 -6.24
CA MET A 4 24.68 -34.49 -4.88
C MET A 4 24.28 -33.01 -4.90
N LYS A 5 23.04 -32.74 -4.60
CA LYS A 5 22.49 -31.38 -4.57
C LYS A 5 23.18 -30.57 -3.46
N LYS A 6 23.89 -29.50 -3.83
CA LYS A 6 24.62 -28.66 -2.88
C LYS A 6 23.62 -27.91 -1.99
N ARG A 7 23.80 -27.98 -0.68
CA ARG A 7 22.92 -27.39 0.34
C ARG A 7 23.51 -26.20 1.08
N VAL A 8 24.85 -26.06 1.04
CA VAL A 8 25.60 -25.04 1.80
C VAL A 8 26.54 -24.26 0.89
N TYR A 9 26.44 -22.93 0.93
CA TYR A 9 27.17 -21.99 0.08
C TYR A 9 28.01 -21.03 0.93
N ARG A 10 29.32 -21.06 0.78
CA ARG A 10 30.28 -20.26 1.54
C ARG A 10 30.40 -18.84 0.95
N PHE A 11 30.69 -17.88 1.84
CA PHE A 11 30.98 -16.48 1.46
C PHE A 11 32.02 -15.86 2.43
N GLY A 12 32.68 -14.78 2.02
CA GLY A 12 33.70 -14.07 2.78
C GLY A 12 35.10 -14.25 2.19
N GLY A 13 36.09 -13.52 2.72
CA GLY A 13 37.47 -13.58 2.21
C GLY A 13 37.61 -13.17 0.73
N LYS A 14 36.73 -12.25 0.25
CA LYS A 14 36.63 -11.78 -1.14
C LYS A 14 36.24 -12.85 -2.17
N THR A 15 35.61 -13.93 -1.73
CA THR A 15 35.12 -15.03 -2.58
C THR A 15 33.73 -15.48 -2.10
N ALA A 16 32.95 -16.08 -2.99
CA ALA A 16 31.71 -16.74 -2.64
C ALA A 16 31.38 -17.86 -3.65
N GLU A 17 30.65 -18.87 -3.18
CA GLU A 17 30.16 -19.98 -4.01
C GLU A 17 28.79 -19.69 -4.66
N GLY A 18 28.07 -18.67 -4.15
CA GLY A 18 26.84 -18.15 -4.71
C GLY A 18 26.99 -16.72 -5.23
N ASP A 19 25.89 -16.11 -5.69
CA ASP A 19 25.83 -14.70 -6.14
C ASP A 19 24.45 -14.09 -5.99
N GLY A 20 24.31 -12.82 -6.38
CA GLY A 20 23.09 -12.04 -6.26
C GLY A 20 21.89 -12.58 -7.06
N SER A 21 22.11 -13.40 -8.08
CA SER A 21 21.04 -14.00 -8.88
C SER A 21 20.33 -15.17 -8.17
N MET A 22 21.00 -15.77 -7.18
CA MET A 22 20.56 -17.00 -6.49
C MET A 22 19.59 -16.73 -5.32
N ARG A 23 18.75 -15.70 -5.42
CA ARG A 23 17.84 -15.31 -4.33
C ARG A 23 16.80 -16.36 -3.96
N GLU A 24 16.37 -17.17 -4.91
CA GLU A 24 15.43 -18.26 -4.63
C GLU A 24 16.04 -19.32 -3.71
N LEU A 25 17.30 -19.61 -3.88
CA LEU A 25 18.04 -20.65 -3.17
C LEU A 25 18.68 -20.15 -1.87
N LEU A 26 19.34 -18.98 -1.93
CA LEU A 26 20.11 -18.42 -0.81
C LEU A 26 19.31 -17.44 0.04
N GLY A 27 18.09 -17.09 -0.38
CA GLY A 27 17.35 -15.98 0.18
C GLY A 27 17.99 -14.63 -0.16
N GLY A 28 17.31 -13.53 0.12
CA GLY A 28 17.83 -12.19 -0.20
C GLY A 28 19.13 -11.86 0.55
N LYS A 29 19.24 -12.22 1.83
CA LYS A 29 20.45 -11.97 2.63
C LYS A 29 21.65 -12.78 2.15
N GLY A 30 21.48 -14.09 1.96
CA GLY A 30 22.57 -14.97 1.54
C GLY A 30 23.11 -14.60 0.16
N ALA A 31 22.22 -14.31 -0.79
CA ALA A 31 22.60 -13.87 -2.13
C ALA A 31 23.41 -12.56 -2.09
N ASN A 32 22.97 -11.57 -1.30
CA ASN A 32 23.67 -10.29 -1.19
C ASN A 32 24.99 -10.39 -0.42
N LEU A 33 25.10 -11.25 0.61
CA LEU A 33 26.38 -11.53 1.28
C LEU A 33 27.40 -12.15 0.32
N ALA A 34 26.94 -13.11 -0.50
CA ALA A 34 27.76 -13.71 -1.53
C ALA A 34 28.23 -12.67 -2.56
N GLU A 35 27.32 -11.82 -3.04
CA GLU A 35 27.61 -10.77 -4.02
C GLU A 35 28.61 -9.73 -3.48
N MET A 36 28.39 -9.21 -2.27
CA MET A 36 29.33 -8.30 -1.61
C MET A 36 30.72 -8.92 -1.46
N SER A 37 30.79 -10.21 -1.13
CA SER A 37 32.07 -10.93 -1.01
C SER A 37 32.79 -11.02 -2.36
N LYS A 38 32.06 -11.34 -3.45
CA LYS A 38 32.63 -11.36 -4.82
C LYS A 38 33.11 -9.97 -5.28
N LEU A 39 32.40 -8.92 -4.86
CA LEU A 39 32.81 -7.53 -5.09
C LEU A 39 34.04 -7.11 -4.25
N GLY A 40 34.59 -8.01 -3.42
CA GLY A 40 35.79 -7.76 -2.62
C GLY A 40 35.54 -6.86 -1.41
N MET A 41 34.29 -6.76 -0.93
CA MET A 41 33.96 -5.99 0.27
C MET A 41 34.33 -6.76 1.56
N PRO A 42 34.58 -6.05 2.67
CA PRO A 42 34.94 -6.66 3.94
C PRO A 42 33.70 -7.31 4.61
N VAL A 43 33.33 -8.49 4.14
CA VAL A 43 32.22 -9.28 4.68
C VAL A 43 32.76 -10.31 5.66
N PRO A 44 32.26 -10.38 6.91
CA PRO A 44 32.64 -11.45 7.83
C PRO A 44 32.32 -12.81 7.21
N ALA A 45 33.29 -13.72 7.25
CA ALA A 45 33.14 -15.03 6.60
C ALA A 45 31.98 -15.84 7.21
N GLY A 46 31.38 -16.66 6.39
CA GLY A 46 30.25 -17.52 6.79
C GLY A 46 29.76 -18.40 5.65
N PHE A 47 28.56 -18.93 5.83
CA PHE A 47 27.88 -19.74 4.84
C PHE A 47 26.37 -19.62 4.92
N THR A 48 25.69 -19.91 3.83
CA THR A 48 24.22 -19.93 3.73
C THR A 48 23.75 -21.37 3.53
N ILE A 49 22.85 -21.82 4.38
CA ILE A 49 22.06 -23.05 4.20
C ILE A 49 20.81 -22.68 3.41
N THR A 50 20.54 -23.42 2.34
CA THR A 50 19.53 -23.05 1.33
C THR A 50 18.09 -23.08 1.83
N THR A 51 17.18 -22.38 1.13
CA THR A 51 15.73 -22.41 1.39
C THR A 51 15.13 -23.80 1.25
N GLU A 52 15.71 -24.65 0.40
CA GLU A 52 15.25 -26.02 0.18
C GLU A 52 15.49 -26.90 1.42
N CYS A 53 16.56 -26.63 2.19
CA CYS A 53 16.81 -27.33 3.45
C CYS A 53 15.73 -27.01 4.50
N CYS A 54 15.07 -25.87 4.43
CA CYS A 54 13.91 -25.57 5.28
C CYS A 54 12.75 -26.55 5.01
N ALA A 55 12.45 -26.82 3.74
CA ALA A 55 11.43 -27.78 3.37
C ALA A 55 11.82 -29.23 3.79
N GLU A 56 13.09 -29.64 3.54
CA GLU A 56 13.61 -30.93 3.99
C GLU A 56 13.51 -31.08 5.52
N TYR A 57 13.83 -30.04 6.28
CA TYR A 57 13.74 -30.02 7.73
C TYR A 57 12.32 -30.33 8.23
N TYR A 58 11.30 -29.72 7.61
CA TYR A 58 9.91 -30.00 7.97
C TYR A 58 9.46 -31.41 7.54
N GLN A 59 9.89 -31.89 6.37
CA GLN A 59 9.59 -33.25 5.92
C GLN A 59 10.19 -34.32 6.85
N LEU A 60 11.33 -34.04 7.46
CA LEU A 60 12.00 -34.90 8.44
C LEU A 60 11.50 -34.75 9.88
N GLY A 61 10.41 -33.99 10.10
CA GLY A 61 9.86 -33.76 11.42
C GLY A 61 10.78 -32.98 12.36
N GLY A 62 11.61 -32.10 11.83
CA GLY A 62 12.58 -31.27 12.58
C GLY A 62 13.98 -31.87 12.67
N GLY A 63 14.30 -32.82 11.78
CA GLY A 63 15.60 -33.48 11.70
C GLY A 63 16.54 -32.92 10.62
N TYR A 64 17.79 -33.33 10.64
CA TYR A 64 18.81 -32.98 9.66
C TYR A 64 19.39 -34.22 9.00
N THR A 65 19.62 -34.15 7.68
CA THR A 65 20.32 -35.20 6.94
C THR A 65 21.81 -35.24 7.31
N GLU A 66 22.46 -36.41 7.21
CA GLU A 66 23.90 -36.53 7.45
C GLU A 66 24.70 -35.73 6.42
N ASP A 67 24.25 -35.66 5.18
CA ASP A 67 24.85 -34.84 4.13
C ASP A 67 24.87 -33.36 4.50
N LEU A 68 23.75 -32.80 5.00
CA LEU A 68 23.69 -31.41 5.47
C LEU A 68 24.68 -31.21 6.64
N LYS A 69 24.77 -32.13 7.59
CA LYS A 69 25.70 -32.03 8.72
C LYS A 69 27.14 -32.02 8.24
N MET A 70 27.50 -32.85 7.23
CA MET A 70 28.86 -32.89 6.63
C MET A 70 29.17 -31.58 5.90
N GLU A 71 28.24 -31.06 5.08
CA GLU A 71 28.42 -29.78 4.37
C GLU A 71 28.56 -28.58 5.34
N VAL A 72 27.75 -28.52 6.39
CA VAL A 72 27.83 -27.48 7.44
C VAL A 72 29.18 -27.55 8.15
N ARG A 73 29.67 -28.73 8.50
CA ARG A 73 31.00 -28.93 9.13
C ARG A 73 32.13 -28.43 8.21
N GLY A 74 32.04 -28.80 6.92
CA GLY A 74 33.03 -28.35 5.92
C GLY A 74 33.04 -26.84 5.73
N ALA A 75 31.86 -26.21 5.70
CA ALA A 75 31.71 -24.76 5.59
C ALA A 75 32.19 -24.03 6.86
N LEU A 76 31.91 -24.58 8.04
CA LEU A 76 32.39 -24.05 9.32
C LEU A 76 33.92 -24.07 9.39
N ASN A 77 34.56 -25.18 9.01
CA ASN A 77 36.02 -25.28 8.95
C ASN A 77 36.67 -24.26 8.00
N ALA A 78 36.02 -24.01 6.84
CA ALA A 78 36.47 -22.97 5.92
C ALA A 78 36.33 -21.55 6.52
N THR A 79 35.24 -21.32 7.23
CA THR A 79 35.00 -20.05 7.95
C THR A 79 36.05 -19.83 9.04
N GLU A 80 36.36 -20.86 9.82
CA GLU A 80 37.43 -20.86 10.82
C GLU A 80 38.80 -20.46 10.22
N ALA A 81 39.14 -21.07 9.08
CA ALA A 81 40.40 -20.78 8.39
C ALA A 81 40.46 -19.31 7.91
N LEU A 82 39.36 -18.77 7.36
CA LEU A 82 39.31 -17.38 6.92
C LEU A 82 39.39 -16.38 8.07
N MET A 83 38.76 -16.69 9.20
CA MET A 83 38.71 -15.82 10.38
C MET A 83 39.91 -16.02 11.33
N GLY A 84 40.73 -17.03 11.13
CA GLY A 84 41.88 -17.38 11.98
C GLY A 84 41.50 -17.77 13.39
N LYS A 85 40.25 -18.25 13.60
CA LYS A 85 39.70 -18.65 14.91
C LYS A 85 38.99 -19.99 14.76
N LYS A 86 38.73 -20.67 15.89
CA LYS A 86 38.10 -21.98 15.89
C LYS A 86 36.80 -21.99 16.70
N PHE A 87 35.77 -22.59 16.15
CA PHE A 87 34.45 -22.68 16.80
C PHE A 87 34.51 -23.64 17.99
N GLY A 88 34.11 -23.14 19.16
CA GLY A 88 34.22 -23.93 20.40
C GLY A 88 35.62 -24.01 21.02
N ASP A 89 36.62 -23.28 20.51
CA ASP A 89 37.98 -23.27 21.09
C ASP A 89 37.95 -22.58 22.45
N PRO A 90 38.49 -23.25 23.52
CA PRO A 90 38.55 -22.66 24.83
C PRO A 90 39.53 -21.48 24.94
N LYS A 91 40.41 -21.22 23.96
CA LYS A 91 41.43 -20.18 23.99
C LYS A 91 41.06 -18.91 23.18
N ASP A 92 40.64 -19.09 21.93
CA ASP A 92 40.25 -18.02 21.02
C ASP A 92 39.05 -18.46 20.18
N PRO A 93 37.82 -18.49 20.77
CA PRO A 93 36.64 -19.00 20.10
C PRO A 93 36.18 -18.13 18.96
N LEU A 94 35.86 -18.79 17.81
CA LEU A 94 35.01 -18.19 16.79
C LEU A 94 33.58 -18.15 17.32
N LEU A 95 32.97 -16.99 17.29
CA LEU A 95 31.53 -16.84 17.54
C LEU A 95 30.79 -16.58 16.22
N VAL A 96 29.57 -17.09 16.09
CA VAL A 96 28.75 -16.92 14.90
C VAL A 96 27.36 -16.43 15.25
N SER A 97 26.67 -15.87 14.25
CA SER A 97 25.25 -15.59 14.28
C SER A 97 24.50 -16.50 13.33
N CYS A 98 23.25 -16.86 13.64
CA CYS A 98 22.31 -17.47 12.74
C CYS A 98 21.21 -16.49 12.41
N ARG A 99 21.08 -16.16 11.12
CA ARG A 99 20.14 -15.15 10.60
C ARG A 99 19.23 -15.76 9.56
N SER A 100 17.95 -15.45 9.60
CA SER A 100 17.00 -15.83 8.55
C SER A 100 17.28 -15.14 7.22
N GLY A 101 16.99 -15.82 6.11
CA GLY A 101 17.19 -15.30 4.76
C GLY A 101 16.02 -15.70 3.84
N ALA A 102 14.85 -15.05 3.95
CA ALA A 102 13.74 -15.28 3.03
C ALA A 102 14.04 -14.70 1.64
N ARG A 103 13.36 -15.20 0.60
CA ARG A 103 13.47 -14.70 -0.78
C ARG A 103 13.00 -13.23 -0.88
N SER A 104 11.94 -12.88 -0.12
CA SER A 104 11.44 -11.52 0.05
C SER A 104 11.80 -10.98 1.43
N SER A 105 12.06 -9.68 1.54
CA SER A 105 12.38 -9.04 2.82
C SER A 105 11.15 -9.04 3.74
N MET A 106 11.31 -9.60 4.94
CA MET A 106 10.28 -9.68 5.98
C MET A 106 10.81 -9.07 7.30
N PRO A 107 10.92 -7.72 7.39
CA PRO A 107 11.57 -7.04 8.51
C PRO A 107 10.90 -7.33 9.85
N GLY A 108 11.66 -7.82 10.85
CA GLY A 108 11.16 -8.10 12.19
C GLY A 108 10.23 -9.32 12.32
N MET A 109 9.96 -10.04 11.22
CA MET A 109 9.03 -11.19 11.24
C MET A 109 9.70 -12.51 11.58
N MET A 110 11.00 -12.63 11.30
CA MET A 110 11.79 -13.82 11.58
C MET A 110 12.97 -13.48 12.49
N ASP A 111 13.41 -14.48 13.23
CA ASP A 111 14.32 -14.30 14.33
C ASP A 111 15.82 -14.39 13.92
N THR A 112 16.68 -13.84 14.76
CA THR A 112 18.13 -13.86 14.65
C THR A 112 18.71 -14.29 15.98
N ILE A 113 19.72 -15.16 16.00
CA ILE A 113 20.46 -15.56 17.19
C ILE A 113 21.93 -15.10 17.03
N LEU A 114 22.41 -14.34 17.99
CA LEU A 114 23.78 -13.79 18.03
C LEU A 114 24.63 -14.49 19.08
N ASN A 115 25.95 -14.33 18.97
CA ASN A 115 26.95 -14.79 19.95
C ASN A 115 26.99 -16.31 20.18
N ILE A 116 26.57 -17.09 19.20
CA ILE A 116 26.57 -18.55 19.27
C ILE A 116 28.02 -19.03 19.39
N GLY A 117 28.27 -19.91 20.35
CA GLY A 117 29.59 -20.43 20.69
C GLY A 117 30.10 -19.95 22.06
N LEU A 118 29.42 -18.99 22.73
CA LEU A 118 29.70 -18.66 24.11
C LEU A 118 29.10 -19.72 25.05
N CYS A 119 29.96 -20.38 25.81
CA CYS A 119 29.61 -21.41 26.77
C CYS A 119 30.65 -21.43 27.91
N SER A 120 30.44 -22.21 28.95
CA SER A 120 31.34 -22.30 30.10
C SER A 120 32.80 -22.59 29.71
N ALA A 121 33.00 -23.37 28.60
CA ALA A 121 34.34 -23.71 28.12
C ALA A 121 35.06 -22.56 27.40
N THR A 122 34.31 -21.69 26.68
CA THR A 122 34.88 -20.67 25.78
C THR A 122 34.99 -19.28 26.41
N ILE A 123 34.15 -18.96 27.39
CA ILE A 123 34.13 -17.66 28.11
C ILE A 123 35.49 -17.29 28.72
N PRO A 124 36.22 -18.16 29.41
CA PRO A 124 37.52 -17.80 30.04
C PRO A 124 38.55 -17.39 28.97
N GLY A 125 38.60 -18.10 27.86
CA GLY A 125 39.51 -17.78 26.74
C GLY A 125 39.17 -16.44 26.11
N MET A 126 37.88 -16.18 25.86
CA MET A 126 37.42 -14.92 25.30
C MET A 126 37.72 -13.73 26.24
N ILE A 127 37.55 -13.88 27.55
CA ILE A 127 37.94 -12.85 28.55
C ILE A 127 39.45 -12.57 28.48
N LYS A 128 40.25 -13.64 28.42
CA LYS A 128 41.70 -13.49 28.34
C LYS A 128 42.14 -12.78 27.06
N LYS A 129 41.48 -13.09 25.95
CA LYS A 129 41.82 -12.53 24.63
C LYS A 129 41.41 -11.07 24.52
N THR A 130 40.23 -10.69 24.98
CA THR A 130 39.67 -9.34 24.89
C THR A 130 40.13 -8.42 26.03
N GLY A 131 40.57 -8.97 27.13
CA GLY A 131 40.86 -8.21 28.37
C GLY A 131 39.63 -7.52 28.94
N ASN A 132 38.44 -7.85 28.48
CA ASN A 132 37.18 -7.18 28.85
C ASN A 132 36.10 -8.18 29.29
N PRO A 133 36.09 -8.59 30.54
CA PRO A 133 35.10 -9.54 31.06
C PRO A 133 33.67 -9.02 30.98
N ARG A 134 33.48 -7.69 31.13
CA ARG A 134 32.16 -7.10 31.02
C ARG A 134 31.55 -7.33 29.64
N PHE A 135 32.31 -7.08 28.59
CA PHE A 135 31.90 -7.32 27.21
C PHE A 135 31.48 -8.79 26.97
N VAL A 136 32.29 -9.73 27.47
CA VAL A 136 32.05 -11.17 27.28
C VAL A 136 30.77 -11.61 28.00
N TYR A 137 30.54 -11.19 29.23
CA TYR A 137 29.31 -11.53 29.96
C TYR A 137 28.08 -10.80 29.43
N ASP A 138 28.21 -9.59 28.91
CA ASP A 138 27.09 -8.93 28.20
C ASP A 138 26.72 -9.67 26.93
N ALA A 139 27.69 -10.12 26.14
CA ALA A 139 27.44 -10.94 24.96
C ALA A 139 26.80 -12.30 25.33
N TYR A 140 27.23 -12.93 26.42
CA TYR A 140 26.64 -14.18 26.89
C TYR A 140 25.22 -14.01 27.41
N ARG A 141 24.95 -12.95 28.17
CA ARG A 141 23.59 -12.59 28.60
C ARG A 141 22.66 -12.45 27.39
N ARG A 142 23.08 -11.73 26.34
CA ARG A 142 22.31 -11.54 25.09
C ARG A 142 22.04 -12.87 24.40
N LEU A 143 23.02 -13.77 24.34
CA LEU A 143 22.83 -15.11 23.79
C LEU A 143 21.77 -15.89 24.59
N ILE A 144 21.87 -15.92 25.93
CA ILE A 144 20.90 -16.63 26.77
C ILE A 144 19.47 -16.10 26.53
N MET A 145 19.29 -14.78 26.51
CA MET A 145 17.99 -14.15 26.28
C MET A 145 17.41 -14.45 24.90
N MET A 146 18.21 -14.34 23.84
CA MET A 146 17.77 -14.61 22.47
C MET A 146 17.52 -16.09 22.22
N TYR A 147 18.43 -16.94 22.65
CA TYR A 147 18.33 -18.36 22.40
C TYR A 147 17.14 -18.97 23.15
N SER A 148 16.94 -18.61 24.41
CA SER A 148 15.80 -19.10 25.19
C SER A 148 14.45 -18.62 24.63
N ASP A 149 14.36 -17.38 24.17
CA ASP A 149 13.15 -16.83 23.52
C ASP A 149 12.87 -17.50 22.18
N VAL A 150 13.88 -17.52 21.28
CA VAL A 150 13.69 -17.94 19.88
C VAL A 150 13.69 -19.46 19.74
N VAL A 151 14.69 -20.15 20.34
CA VAL A 151 14.90 -21.57 20.13
C VAL A 151 14.14 -22.41 21.13
N MET A 152 14.16 -22.04 22.40
CA MET A 152 13.61 -22.90 23.47
C MET A 152 12.14 -22.61 23.79
N GLU A 153 11.60 -21.41 23.49
CA GLU A 153 10.19 -21.06 23.68
C GLU A 153 9.42 -21.03 22.35
N LYS A 154 9.69 -20.08 21.48
CA LYS A 154 8.92 -19.86 20.22
C LYS A 154 9.03 -21.02 19.24
N ALA A 155 10.24 -21.54 19.02
CA ALA A 155 10.44 -22.64 18.09
C ALA A 155 9.82 -23.96 18.57
N GLU A 156 9.63 -24.13 19.87
CA GLU A 156 8.93 -25.29 20.47
C GLU A 156 7.40 -25.10 20.54
N GLY A 157 6.89 -23.95 19.99
CA GLY A 157 5.46 -23.68 19.97
C GLY A 157 4.86 -23.33 21.32
N ILE A 158 5.68 -22.96 22.31
CA ILE A 158 5.23 -22.53 23.62
C ILE A 158 4.66 -21.10 23.48
N GLU A 159 3.42 -20.92 23.91
CA GLU A 159 2.71 -19.63 23.87
C GLU A 159 2.38 -19.20 25.30
N PRO A 160 3.26 -18.44 25.94
CA PRO A 160 3.01 -17.91 27.27
C PRO A 160 1.90 -16.86 27.25
N ALA A 161 1.21 -16.68 28.37
CA ALA A 161 0.33 -15.55 28.59
C ALA A 161 1.11 -14.22 28.46
N ASP A 162 0.39 -13.14 28.16
CA ASP A 162 1.01 -11.83 28.02
C ASP A 162 1.82 -11.43 29.26
N GLY A 163 3.04 -10.96 29.06
CA GLY A 163 3.99 -10.66 30.13
C GLY A 163 4.65 -11.87 30.79
N GLN A 164 4.36 -13.12 30.39
CA GLN A 164 4.92 -14.33 30.99
C GLN A 164 5.98 -15.05 30.13
N GLY A 165 6.24 -14.54 28.91
CA GLY A 165 7.27 -15.09 28.04
C GLY A 165 8.66 -15.05 28.70
N ILE A 166 9.51 -16.04 28.37
CA ILE A 166 10.84 -16.14 28.97
C ILE A 166 11.64 -14.84 28.78
N ARG A 167 11.62 -14.25 27.59
CA ARG A 167 12.28 -12.97 27.29
C ARG A 167 11.85 -11.87 28.24
N GLN A 168 10.54 -11.71 28.43
CA GLN A 168 9.95 -10.69 29.30
C GLN A 168 10.31 -10.90 30.77
N GLN A 169 10.44 -12.14 31.21
CA GLN A 169 10.89 -12.45 32.60
C GLN A 169 12.37 -12.11 32.81
N LEU A 170 13.21 -12.42 31.83
CA LEU A 170 14.65 -12.09 31.91
C LEU A 170 14.86 -10.56 31.83
N ASP A 171 14.11 -9.86 31.00
CA ASP A 171 14.14 -8.39 30.95
C ASP A 171 13.71 -7.74 32.28
N ARG A 172 12.71 -8.31 32.96
CA ARG A 172 12.31 -7.85 34.30
C ARG A 172 13.43 -8.05 35.33
N MET A 173 14.09 -9.20 35.33
CA MET A 173 15.22 -9.44 36.24
C MET A 173 16.34 -8.42 36.04
N MET A 174 16.60 -8.03 34.80
CA MET A 174 17.59 -7.01 34.46
C MET A 174 17.13 -5.62 34.89
N ALA A 175 15.85 -5.29 34.70
CA ALA A 175 15.28 -4.02 35.14
C ALA A 175 15.29 -3.89 36.69
N GLU A 176 14.99 -4.96 37.40
CA GLU A 176 15.05 -5.02 38.86
C GLU A 176 16.48 -4.80 39.36
N LEU A 177 17.50 -5.43 38.76
CA LEU A 177 18.89 -5.20 39.08
C LEU A 177 19.28 -3.72 38.91
N LYS A 178 18.91 -3.13 37.79
CA LYS A 178 19.18 -1.70 37.52
C LYS A 178 18.50 -0.80 38.55
N ALA A 179 17.24 -1.05 38.87
CA ALA A 179 16.49 -0.29 39.85
C ALA A 179 17.11 -0.38 41.26
N GLN A 180 17.50 -1.59 41.67
CA GLN A 180 18.14 -1.82 42.97
C GLN A 180 19.49 -1.08 43.12
N LYS A 181 20.24 -0.96 42.02
CA LYS A 181 21.58 -0.35 42.01
C LYS A 181 21.56 1.13 41.61
N GLY A 182 20.42 1.65 41.14
CA GLY A 182 20.31 3.04 40.64
C GLY A 182 21.00 3.26 39.28
N TYR A 183 21.15 2.24 38.47
CA TYR A 183 21.77 2.31 37.14
C TYR A 183 20.81 2.93 36.11
N ALA A 184 21.35 3.83 35.29
CA ALA A 184 20.58 4.49 34.24
C ALA A 184 20.50 3.65 32.97
N SER A 185 21.54 2.86 32.68
CA SER A 185 21.64 2.08 31.45
C SER A 185 22.23 0.67 31.69
N ASP A 186 22.08 -0.22 30.70
CA ASP A 186 22.71 -1.55 30.74
C ASP A 186 24.25 -1.47 30.79
N THR A 187 24.83 -0.38 30.31
CA THR A 187 26.26 -0.16 30.30
C THR A 187 26.84 0.07 31.69
N ASP A 188 26.02 0.40 32.70
CA ASP A 188 26.43 0.65 34.08
C ASP A 188 26.61 -0.65 34.86
N ILE A 189 26.05 -1.77 34.37
CA ILE A 189 26.14 -3.08 35.05
C ILE A 189 27.57 -3.59 34.97
N THR A 190 28.15 -3.98 36.09
CA THR A 190 29.54 -4.47 36.18
C THR A 190 29.70 -5.89 35.61
N ALA A 191 30.93 -6.29 35.32
CA ALA A 191 31.23 -7.63 34.81
C ALA A 191 30.81 -8.75 35.79
N GLU A 192 30.98 -8.53 37.09
CA GLU A 192 30.64 -9.49 38.15
C GLU A 192 29.11 -9.65 38.25
N GLU A 193 28.40 -8.53 38.21
CA GLU A 193 26.92 -8.52 38.21
C GLU A 193 26.34 -9.18 36.95
N LEU A 194 26.93 -8.95 35.76
CA LEU A 194 26.54 -9.63 34.53
C LEU A 194 26.80 -11.13 34.60
N LYS A 195 27.92 -11.56 35.17
CA LYS A 195 28.22 -12.97 35.42
C LYS A 195 27.15 -13.63 36.29
N ASP A 196 26.85 -13.02 37.42
CA ASP A 196 25.81 -13.49 38.35
C ASP A 196 24.42 -13.53 37.70
N LEU A 197 24.12 -12.48 36.92
CA LEU A 197 22.87 -12.40 36.16
C LEU A 197 22.74 -13.52 35.13
N CYS A 198 23.81 -13.86 34.40
CA CYS A 198 23.82 -14.97 33.43
C CYS A 198 23.49 -16.31 34.12
N GLU A 199 24.06 -16.56 35.30
CA GLU A 199 23.75 -17.79 36.06
C GLU A 199 22.27 -17.79 36.51
N LYS A 200 21.76 -16.68 37.03
CA LYS A 200 20.34 -16.54 37.37
C LYS A 200 19.42 -16.70 36.19
N PHE A 201 19.82 -16.23 35.01
CA PHE A 201 19.06 -16.43 33.78
C PHE A 201 18.94 -17.89 33.36
N LYS A 202 20.05 -18.66 33.42
CA LYS A 202 20.02 -20.10 33.15
C LYS A 202 19.10 -20.86 34.11
N VAL A 203 19.13 -20.49 35.41
CA VAL A 203 18.20 -21.06 36.41
C VAL A 203 16.76 -20.73 36.07
N LYS A 204 16.46 -19.48 35.72
CA LYS A 204 15.11 -19.05 35.33
C LYS A 204 14.63 -19.75 34.03
N VAL A 205 15.51 -19.92 33.07
CA VAL A 205 15.19 -20.65 31.82
C VAL A 205 14.80 -22.09 32.13
N LYS A 206 15.57 -22.80 32.98
CA LYS A 206 15.23 -24.15 33.40
C LYS A 206 13.91 -24.22 34.17
N GLU A 207 13.69 -23.24 35.08
CA GLU A 207 12.46 -23.16 35.89
C GLU A 207 11.21 -22.99 34.99
N VAL A 208 11.27 -22.11 33.99
CA VAL A 208 10.12 -21.76 33.17
C VAL A 208 9.90 -22.73 32.01
N LEU A 209 10.98 -23.14 31.32
CA LEU A 209 10.90 -23.99 30.14
C LEU A 209 11.14 -25.48 30.41
N GLY A 210 11.55 -25.84 31.62
CA GLY A 210 11.80 -27.24 32.01
C GLY A 210 13.06 -27.87 31.41
N VAL A 211 13.84 -27.12 30.60
CA VAL A 211 15.04 -27.60 29.90
C VAL A 211 16.23 -26.71 30.24
N GLU A 212 17.41 -27.32 30.37
CA GLU A 212 18.63 -26.56 30.63
C GLU A 212 19.08 -25.79 29.37
N PHE A 213 19.67 -24.60 29.58
CA PHE A 213 20.32 -23.85 28.52
C PHE A 213 21.55 -24.63 28.00
N PRO A 214 21.69 -24.83 26.67
CA PRO A 214 22.77 -25.65 26.09
C PRO A 214 24.16 -25.02 26.37
N ASP A 215 25.08 -25.81 26.90
CA ASP A 215 26.43 -25.37 27.31
C ASP A 215 27.54 -25.84 26.38
N THR A 216 27.19 -26.21 25.11
CA THR A 216 28.16 -26.51 24.08
C THR A 216 27.90 -25.70 22.82
N ALA A 217 28.98 -25.24 22.16
CA ALA A 217 28.88 -24.47 20.94
C ALA A 217 28.09 -25.22 19.82
N GLN A 218 28.27 -26.54 19.72
CA GLN A 218 27.60 -27.36 18.69
C GLN A 218 26.09 -27.47 18.92
N GLU A 219 25.64 -27.70 20.16
CA GLU A 219 24.21 -27.71 20.49
C GLU A 219 23.55 -26.37 20.19
N GLN A 220 24.23 -25.27 20.57
CA GLN A 220 23.75 -23.92 20.28
C GLN A 220 23.62 -23.66 18.77
N LEU A 221 24.57 -24.09 17.96
CA LEU A 221 24.55 -23.91 16.50
C LEU A 221 23.36 -24.64 15.86
N TRP A 222 23.22 -25.94 16.13
CA TRP A 222 22.18 -26.76 15.53
C TRP A 222 20.79 -26.37 16.03
N GLY A 223 20.65 -26.03 17.33
CA GLY A 223 19.41 -25.47 17.85
C GLY A 223 19.04 -24.15 17.17
N SER A 224 20.02 -23.26 16.94
CA SER A 224 19.81 -21.98 16.26
C SER A 224 19.41 -22.17 14.79
N ILE A 225 20.00 -23.09 14.04
CA ILE A 225 19.61 -23.42 12.66
C ILE A 225 18.15 -23.88 12.64
N GLY A 226 17.77 -24.82 13.52
CA GLY A 226 16.39 -25.29 13.65
C GLY A 226 15.42 -24.19 14.04
N GLY A 227 15.80 -23.33 14.99
CA GLY A 227 15.02 -22.19 15.43
C GLY A 227 14.70 -21.20 14.29
N VAL A 228 15.70 -20.93 13.44
CA VAL A 228 15.51 -20.07 12.27
C VAL A 228 14.57 -20.74 11.25
N PHE A 229 14.70 -22.04 10.96
CA PHE A 229 13.77 -22.75 10.09
C PHE A 229 12.34 -22.70 10.64
N LYS A 230 12.17 -22.97 11.93
CA LYS A 230 10.84 -22.95 12.59
C LYS A 230 10.23 -21.54 12.60
N SER A 231 11.04 -20.46 12.66
CA SER A 231 10.54 -19.07 12.62
C SER A 231 9.78 -18.72 11.34
N TRP A 232 10.01 -19.44 10.23
CA TRP A 232 9.21 -19.30 9.00
C TRP A 232 7.73 -19.54 9.22
N ASN A 233 7.38 -20.52 10.06
CA ASN A 233 6.01 -20.84 10.42
C ASN A 233 5.54 -20.23 11.76
N GLY A 234 6.28 -19.26 12.27
CA GLY A 234 5.85 -18.44 13.40
C GLY A 234 4.64 -17.56 13.06
N LYS A 235 3.78 -17.28 14.03
CA LYS A 235 2.52 -16.52 13.83
C LYS A 235 2.74 -15.18 13.12
N ARG A 236 3.77 -14.41 13.51
CA ARG A 236 4.12 -13.12 12.88
C ARG A 236 4.50 -13.28 11.40
N ALA A 237 5.32 -14.29 11.10
CA ALA A 237 5.76 -14.56 9.73
C ALA A 237 4.60 -15.02 8.85
N ILE A 238 3.70 -15.87 9.36
CA ILE A 238 2.48 -16.30 8.65
C ILE A 238 1.56 -15.10 8.37
N ALA A 239 1.30 -14.26 9.38
CA ALA A 239 0.46 -13.08 9.21
C ALA A 239 1.03 -12.11 8.17
N TYR A 240 2.34 -11.85 8.22
CA TYR A 240 3.02 -10.99 7.27
C TYR A 240 2.97 -11.57 5.83
N ARG A 241 3.24 -12.86 5.67
CA ARG A 241 3.16 -13.52 4.35
C ARG A 241 1.76 -13.43 3.74
N ARG A 242 0.71 -13.55 4.56
CA ARG A 242 -0.69 -13.38 4.11
C ARG A 242 -0.94 -11.96 3.59
N ILE A 243 -0.46 -10.94 4.31
CA ILE A 243 -0.60 -9.53 3.92
C ILE A 243 0.16 -9.24 2.62
N GLU A 244 1.41 -9.68 2.55
CA GLU A 244 2.32 -9.41 1.43
C GLU A 244 2.17 -10.42 0.26
N LYS A 245 1.24 -11.37 0.37
CA LYS A 245 0.96 -12.41 -0.64
C LYS A 245 2.19 -13.28 -0.98
N ILE A 246 3.04 -13.55 0.03
CA ILE A 246 4.24 -14.40 -0.11
C ILE A 246 3.82 -15.87 0.03
N PRO A 247 4.19 -16.77 -0.91
CA PRO A 247 3.87 -18.19 -0.84
C PRO A 247 4.45 -18.89 0.40
N ASP A 248 3.66 -19.76 1.03
CA ASP A 248 4.05 -20.47 2.25
C ASP A 248 5.14 -21.52 2.03
N ASP A 249 5.25 -22.06 0.81
CA ASP A 249 6.18 -23.09 0.39
C ASP A 249 7.59 -22.60 0.05
N TRP A 250 7.83 -21.28 0.06
CA TRP A 250 9.15 -20.74 -0.26
C TRP A 250 10.23 -21.09 0.77
N GLY A 251 9.88 -21.21 2.05
CA GLY A 251 10.84 -21.44 3.12
C GLY A 251 11.77 -20.26 3.38
N THR A 252 12.73 -20.47 4.29
CA THR A 252 13.80 -19.51 4.60
C THR A 252 15.16 -20.19 4.51
N ALA A 253 16.17 -19.46 4.01
CA ALA A 253 17.56 -19.82 4.18
C ALA A 253 18.05 -19.47 5.59
N VAL A 254 19.15 -20.12 6.02
CA VAL A 254 19.86 -19.77 7.25
C VAL A 254 21.25 -19.26 6.90
N ASN A 255 21.57 -18.03 7.30
CA ASN A 255 22.90 -17.46 7.15
C ASN A 255 23.66 -17.60 8.47
N VAL A 256 24.70 -18.44 8.48
CA VAL A 256 25.64 -18.57 9.59
C VAL A 256 26.85 -17.68 9.27
N GLN A 257 27.06 -16.64 10.08
CA GLN A 257 28.08 -15.62 9.81
C GLN A 257 28.92 -15.37 11.05
N SER A 258 30.25 -15.21 10.85
CA SER A 258 31.17 -14.84 11.92
C SER A 258 30.73 -13.54 12.59
N MET A 259 30.76 -13.52 13.92
CA MET A 259 30.52 -12.32 14.69
C MET A 259 31.67 -11.33 14.59
N VAL A 260 31.31 -10.07 14.40
CA VAL A 260 32.15 -8.89 14.58
C VAL A 260 31.44 -7.96 15.56
N PHE A 261 32.20 -7.21 16.37
CA PHE A 261 31.66 -6.56 17.55
C PHE A 261 31.86 -5.05 17.51
N GLY A 262 30.78 -4.31 17.46
CA GLY A 262 30.75 -2.86 17.58
C GLY A 262 30.81 -2.33 19.03
N ASN A 263 30.83 -3.22 20.03
CA ASN A 263 30.82 -2.90 21.45
C ASN A 263 32.11 -3.32 22.19
N MET A 264 33.22 -3.30 21.47
CA MET A 264 34.56 -3.59 22.04
C MET A 264 35.34 -2.32 22.47
N GLY A 265 34.65 -1.25 22.81
CA GLY A 265 35.25 0.00 23.26
C GLY A 265 35.08 1.14 22.26
N ASN A 266 35.76 2.25 22.53
CA ASN A 266 35.55 3.52 21.78
C ASN A 266 36.11 3.55 20.33
N THR A 267 36.83 2.53 19.91
CA THR A 267 37.27 2.33 18.53
C THR A 267 36.35 1.39 17.76
N SER A 268 35.25 0.97 18.38
CA SER A 268 34.26 0.06 17.82
C SER A 268 32.89 0.72 17.76
N ALA A 269 32.13 0.42 16.72
CA ALA A 269 30.83 1.03 16.47
C ALA A 269 29.95 0.13 15.58
N THR A 270 28.69 0.48 15.48
CA THR A 270 27.77 -0.13 14.51
C THR A 270 26.87 0.93 13.91
N GLY A 271 26.32 0.69 12.73
CA GLY A 271 25.43 1.63 12.09
C GLY A 271 24.62 1.07 10.94
N VAL A 272 23.69 1.89 10.50
CA VAL A 272 22.84 1.65 9.33
C VAL A 272 22.97 2.86 8.40
N ALA A 273 23.13 2.60 7.13
CA ALA A 273 23.33 3.64 6.11
C ALA A 273 22.47 3.37 4.87
N PHE A 274 22.11 4.44 4.19
CA PHE A 274 21.38 4.41 2.93
C PHE A 274 22.17 5.17 1.88
N SER A 275 22.33 4.60 0.69
CA SER A 275 23.09 5.25 -0.36
C SER A 275 22.46 6.57 -0.82
N ARG A 276 21.15 6.72 -0.67
CA ARG A 276 20.38 7.96 -0.85
C ARG A 276 19.36 8.09 0.28
N ASN A 277 18.84 9.30 0.51
CA ASN A 277 17.86 9.52 1.57
C ASN A 277 16.52 8.80 1.27
N PRO A 278 16.12 7.80 2.06
CA PRO A 278 14.90 7.02 1.79
C PRO A 278 13.59 7.79 1.98
N ALA A 279 13.62 8.96 2.61
CA ALA A 279 12.44 9.77 2.88
C ALA A 279 12.09 10.74 1.73
N ASN A 280 13.10 11.33 1.07
CA ASN A 280 12.90 12.35 0.03
C ASN A 280 13.62 12.08 -1.30
N GLY A 281 14.50 11.09 -1.36
CA GLY A 281 15.23 10.72 -2.56
C GLY A 281 16.57 11.43 -2.79
N ASP A 282 16.95 12.42 -1.95
CA ASP A 282 18.19 13.16 -2.12
C ASP A 282 19.40 12.23 -2.29
N ASN A 283 20.23 12.48 -3.30
CA ASN A 283 21.48 11.76 -3.53
C ASN A 283 22.54 12.19 -2.51
N ARG A 284 22.28 11.91 -1.23
CA ARG A 284 23.19 12.14 -0.12
C ARG A 284 23.33 10.87 0.68
N PHE A 285 24.56 10.53 1.07
CA PHE A 285 24.83 9.41 1.94
C PHE A 285 24.17 9.68 3.31
N TYR A 286 23.15 8.92 3.64
CA TYR A 286 22.29 9.12 4.80
C TYR A 286 22.40 7.93 5.75
N GLY A 287 22.39 8.16 7.06
CA GLY A 287 22.43 7.06 8.03
C GLY A 287 22.81 7.51 9.44
N GLU A 288 22.88 6.53 10.31
CA GLU A 288 23.08 6.68 11.74
C GLU A 288 24.06 5.65 12.25
N TRP A 289 24.82 6.01 13.27
CA TRP A 289 25.80 5.14 13.91
C TRP A 289 25.84 5.33 15.41
N LEU A 290 26.29 4.29 16.14
CA LEU A 290 26.51 4.33 17.58
C LEU A 290 27.89 3.77 17.92
N ILE A 291 28.65 4.53 18.70
CA ILE A 291 29.91 4.09 19.27
C ILE A 291 29.66 3.09 20.40
N ASN A 292 30.54 2.10 20.50
CA ASN A 292 30.47 1.07 21.54
C ASN A 292 29.07 0.45 21.70
N ALA A 293 28.52 -0.06 20.59
CA ALA A 293 27.14 -0.58 20.50
C ALA A 293 27.07 -1.81 19.58
N GLN A 294 26.04 -2.63 19.77
CA GLN A 294 25.66 -3.68 18.83
C GLN A 294 24.49 -3.22 17.93
N GLY A 295 24.26 -3.90 16.80
CA GLY A 295 23.24 -3.53 15.83
C GLY A 295 21.83 -3.42 16.40
N GLU A 296 21.51 -4.22 17.42
CA GLU A 296 20.23 -4.15 18.14
C GLU A 296 20.01 -2.81 18.83
N ASP A 297 21.07 -2.22 19.36
CA ASP A 297 21.00 -0.96 20.10
C ASP A 297 20.60 0.22 19.20
N VAL A 298 20.98 0.16 17.89
CA VAL A 298 20.58 1.14 16.87
C VAL A 298 19.10 0.98 16.51
N VAL A 299 18.66 -0.25 16.27
CA VAL A 299 17.30 -0.55 15.81
C VAL A 299 16.26 -0.38 16.92
N ALA A 300 16.62 -0.73 18.16
CA ALA A 300 15.72 -0.64 19.32
C ALA A 300 15.51 0.80 19.82
N GLY A 301 16.29 1.77 19.34
CA GLY A 301 16.17 3.17 19.76
C GLY A 301 16.51 3.42 21.25
N ILE A 302 17.29 2.54 21.85
CA ILE A 302 17.68 2.63 23.29
C ILE A 302 18.56 3.84 23.55
N ARG A 303 19.36 4.25 22.55
CA ARG A 303 20.25 5.40 22.58
C ARG A 303 19.98 6.28 21.36
N THR A 304 20.12 7.60 21.50
CA THR A 304 20.04 8.53 20.37
C THR A 304 21.23 8.31 19.44
N PRO A 305 21.02 7.89 18.18
CA PRO A 305 22.11 7.64 17.26
C PRO A 305 22.73 8.93 16.72
N ASN A 306 24.00 8.85 16.40
CA ASN A 306 24.77 9.94 15.79
C ASN A 306 24.56 9.97 14.27
N PRO A 307 24.63 11.14 13.62
CA PRO A 307 24.56 11.25 12.15
C PRO A 307 25.82 10.68 11.49
N LEU A 308 25.66 10.15 10.28
CA LEU A 308 26.77 9.55 9.53
C LEU A 308 27.78 10.60 9.06
N ASN A 309 27.32 11.78 8.66
CA ASN A 309 28.16 12.87 8.13
C ASN A 309 27.62 14.25 8.51
N GLU A 310 28.42 15.28 8.28
CA GLU A 310 28.08 16.67 8.59
C GLU A 310 26.93 17.19 7.68
N ALA A 311 26.84 16.73 6.43
CA ALA A 311 25.86 17.18 5.46
C ALA A 311 24.43 16.76 5.77
N THR A 312 24.23 15.75 6.61
CA THR A 312 22.90 15.23 7.01
C THR A 312 22.50 15.61 8.43
N LYS A 313 23.30 16.43 9.12
CA LYS A 313 22.94 17.00 10.42
C LYS A 313 21.70 17.88 10.33
N ASN A 314 20.88 17.83 11.36
CA ASN A 314 19.68 18.63 11.53
C ASN A 314 19.59 19.20 12.95
N ASP A 315 18.53 19.94 13.26
CA ASP A 315 18.39 20.61 14.57
C ASP A 315 18.39 19.65 15.78
N HIS A 316 18.02 18.38 15.57
CA HIS A 316 17.96 17.39 16.66
C HIS A 316 19.32 16.71 16.93
N ASN A 317 20.19 16.65 15.94
CA ASN A 317 21.47 15.94 16.06
C ASN A 317 22.72 16.82 15.78
N ARG A 318 22.54 18.15 15.61
CA ARG A 318 23.65 19.09 15.29
C ARG A 318 24.83 19.04 16.27
N ASN A 319 24.54 18.72 17.53
CA ASN A 319 25.54 18.64 18.61
C ASN A 319 26.18 17.26 18.75
N LEU A 320 25.73 16.27 17.98
CA LEU A 320 26.26 14.92 18.00
C LEU A 320 27.40 14.80 16.97
N GLU A 321 28.43 14.04 17.32
CA GLU A 321 29.59 13.85 16.46
C GLU A 321 29.29 12.89 15.32
N SER A 322 29.56 13.29 14.06
CA SER A 322 29.33 12.42 12.90
C SER A 322 30.45 11.37 12.78
N LEU A 323 30.16 10.25 12.09
CA LEU A 323 31.18 9.25 11.77
C LEU A 323 32.31 9.84 10.91
N GLU A 324 31.95 10.76 10.01
CA GLU A 324 32.90 11.51 9.15
C GLU A 324 33.97 12.24 9.96
N VAL A 325 33.60 12.79 11.13
CA VAL A 325 34.53 13.49 12.02
C VAL A 325 35.22 12.53 12.99
N ALA A 326 34.47 11.59 13.57
CA ALA A 326 34.98 10.68 14.59
C ALA A 326 35.95 9.62 14.04
N MET A 327 35.70 9.11 12.83
CA MET A 327 36.48 8.03 12.18
C MET A 327 36.59 8.31 10.66
N PRO A 328 37.35 9.33 10.22
CA PRO A 328 37.33 9.81 8.84
C PRO A 328 37.80 8.76 7.81
N GLU A 329 38.78 7.92 8.13
CA GLU A 329 39.27 6.88 7.25
C GLU A 329 38.20 5.78 7.03
N VAL A 330 37.53 5.37 8.08
CA VAL A 330 36.44 4.38 8.02
C VAL A 330 35.25 4.95 7.26
N TYR A 331 34.91 6.23 7.49
CA TYR A 331 33.84 6.89 6.75
C TYR A 331 34.16 6.95 5.23
N ALA A 332 35.38 7.30 4.87
CA ALA A 332 35.82 7.33 3.46
C ALA A 332 35.75 5.94 2.80
N GLU A 333 36.14 4.88 3.52
CA GLU A 333 36.00 3.50 3.05
C GLU A 333 34.53 3.12 2.86
N LEU A 334 33.66 3.43 3.84
CA LEU A 334 32.22 3.17 3.78
C LEU A 334 31.53 3.92 2.64
N ASP A 335 31.89 5.20 2.39
CA ASP A 335 31.34 5.97 1.26
C ASP A 335 31.83 5.39 -0.09
N GLY A 336 33.07 4.90 -0.15
CA GLY A 336 33.56 4.16 -1.31
C GLY A 336 32.77 2.87 -1.59
N ILE A 337 32.47 2.12 -0.55
CA ILE A 337 31.62 0.90 -0.63
C ILE A 337 30.19 1.27 -1.08
N ARG A 338 29.59 2.31 -0.50
CA ARG A 338 28.27 2.82 -0.89
C ARG A 338 28.18 3.08 -2.39
N LYS A 339 29.13 3.82 -2.96
CA LYS A 339 29.19 4.12 -4.38
C LYS A 339 29.31 2.86 -5.25
N ARG A 340 30.14 1.91 -4.84
CA ARG A 340 30.31 0.65 -5.55
C ARG A 340 29.03 -0.20 -5.53
N LEU A 341 28.34 -0.28 -4.40
CA LEU A 341 27.08 -1.02 -4.26
C LEU A 341 25.98 -0.40 -5.11
N GLU A 342 25.80 0.92 -5.06
CA GLU A 342 24.77 1.61 -5.84
C GLU A 342 25.01 1.46 -7.35
N ASN A 343 26.27 1.61 -7.79
CA ASN A 343 26.66 1.41 -9.19
C ASN A 343 26.49 -0.04 -9.66
N HIS A 344 26.71 -1.02 -8.78
CA HIS A 344 26.59 -2.44 -9.13
C HIS A 344 25.12 -2.88 -9.20
N PHE A 345 24.31 -2.50 -8.22
CA PHE A 345 22.90 -2.86 -8.17
C PHE A 345 22.00 -1.91 -8.96
N HIS A 346 22.54 -0.78 -9.42
CA HIS A 346 21.78 0.29 -10.08
C HIS A 346 20.56 0.75 -9.30
N ASP A 347 20.59 0.66 -7.96
CA ASP A 347 19.49 1.04 -7.07
C ASP A 347 19.99 1.45 -5.69
N MET A 348 19.18 2.24 -4.97
CA MET A 348 19.47 2.67 -3.61
C MET A 348 19.61 1.48 -2.67
N GLN A 349 20.72 1.48 -1.92
CA GLN A 349 21.07 0.42 -1.00
C GLN A 349 20.86 0.84 0.46
N ASP A 350 20.30 -0.08 1.23
CA ASP A 350 20.22 -0.08 2.69
C ASP A 350 21.35 -1.00 3.20
N ILE A 351 22.24 -0.45 4.02
CA ILE A 351 23.54 -1.03 4.38
C ILE A 351 23.61 -1.15 5.90
N GLU A 352 23.92 -2.35 6.40
CA GLU A 352 24.27 -2.57 7.81
C GLU A 352 25.77 -2.79 7.92
N PHE A 353 26.45 -2.07 8.80
CA PHE A 353 27.88 -2.16 9.01
C PHE A 353 28.26 -2.18 10.49
N THR A 354 29.44 -2.74 10.78
CA THR A 354 30.07 -2.73 12.10
C THR A 354 31.53 -2.33 11.97
N ILE A 355 32.01 -1.55 12.90
CA ILE A 355 33.41 -1.20 13.03
C ILE A 355 33.94 -1.91 14.28
N GLN A 356 34.88 -2.80 14.12
CA GLN A 356 35.54 -3.49 15.22
C GLN A 356 36.99 -3.02 15.32
N GLU A 357 37.34 -2.33 16.40
CA GLU A 357 38.72 -1.86 16.66
C GLU A 357 39.30 -1.11 15.42
N GLY A 358 38.51 -0.18 14.85
CA GLY A 358 38.88 0.61 13.69
C GLY A 358 38.74 -0.10 12.32
N THR A 359 38.39 -1.37 12.29
CA THR A 359 38.22 -2.15 11.03
C THR A 359 36.75 -2.20 10.64
N LEU A 360 36.43 -1.77 9.40
CA LEU A 360 35.07 -1.79 8.84
C LEU A 360 34.68 -3.20 8.39
N TRP A 361 33.43 -3.58 8.69
CA TRP A 361 32.80 -4.82 8.26
C TRP A 361 31.40 -4.57 7.73
N MET A 362 31.09 -5.18 6.58
CA MET A 362 29.77 -5.12 5.95
C MET A 362 28.92 -6.32 6.37
N LEU A 363 27.82 -6.09 7.09
CA LEU A 363 27.00 -7.17 7.60
C LEU A 363 25.86 -7.55 6.66
N GLN A 364 25.31 -6.57 5.94
CA GLN A 364 24.20 -6.76 5.02
C GLN A 364 24.10 -5.58 4.06
N CYS A 365 23.66 -5.85 2.82
CA CYS A 365 23.08 -4.83 1.95
C CYS A 365 21.74 -5.36 1.38
N ARG A 366 20.86 -4.43 1.04
CA ARG A 366 19.60 -4.74 0.37
C ARG A 366 19.09 -3.50 -0.37
N ILE A 367 18.17 -3.71 -1.32
CA ILE A 367 17.43 -2.58 -1.91
C ILE A 367 16.65 -1.90 -0.79
N GLY A 368 16.89 -0.60 -0.61
CA GLY A 368 16.31 0.17 0.48
C GLY A 368 14.81 0.42 0.28
N LYS A 369 14.05 0.24 1.35
CA LYS A 369 12.65 0.70 1.39
C LYS A 369 12.64 2.23 1.39
N ARG A 370 11.66 2.81 0.66
CA ARG A 370 11.58 4.25 0.43
C ARG A 370 10.13 4.70 0.31
N THR A 371 9.88 5.98 0.57
CA THR A 371 8.57 6.60 0.34
C THR A 371 8.28 6.73 -1.15
N GLY A 372 7.01 6.97 -1.52
CA GLY A 372 6.62 7.19 -2.91
C GLY A 372 7.35 8.38 -3.54
N MET A 373 7.49 9.48 -2.81
CA MET A 373 8.26 10.66 -3.28
C MET A 373 9.73 10.34 -3.50
N ALA A 374 10.35 9.60 -2.58
CA ALA A 374 11.75 9.19 -2.73
C ALA A 374 11.92 8.23 -3.91
N ALA A 375 11.00 7.29 -4.12
CA ALA A 375 11.03 6.37 -5.25
C ALA A 375 10.97 7.12 -6.59
N LEU A 376 10.08 8.09 -6.70
CA LEU A 376 9.92 8.93 -7.88
C LEU A 376 11.18 9.77 -8.14
N GLN A 377 11.69 10.47 -7.11
CA GLN A 377 12.88 11.31 -7.23
C GLN A 377 14.12 10.47 -7.61
N MET A 378 14.33 9.33 -6.92
CA MET A 378 15.47 8.45 -7.23
C MET A 378 15.41 7.87 -8.64
N ALA A 379 14.22 7.49 -9.13
CA ALA A 379 14.07 6.97 -10.49
C ALA A 379 14.46 8.03 -11.54
N MET A 380 14.06 9.28 -11.31
CA MET A 380 14.39 10.37 -12.23
C MET A 380 15.85 10.80 -12.14
N ASP A 381 16.44 10.88 -10.94
CA ASP A 381 17.83 11.22 -10.75
C ASP A 381 18.78 10.15 -11.34
N MET A 382 18.49 8.87 -11.11
CA MET A 382 19.27 7.75 -11.65
C MET A 382 19.17 7.66 -13.18
N LEU A 383 18.03 8.07 -13.77
CA LEU A 383 17.88 8.22 -15.21
C LEU A 383 18.78 9.34 -15.74
N ASP A 384 18.80 10.50 -15.09
CA ASP A 384 19.64 11.66 -15.47
C ASP A 384 21.12 11.37 -15.28
N GLU A 385 21.50 10.59 -14.29
CA GLU A 385 22.85 10.10 -14.06
C GLU A 385 23.28 9.03 -15.10
N GLY A 386 22.37 8.54 -15.94
CA GLY A 386 22.63 7.45 -16.89
C GLY A 386 22.83 6.09 -16.25
N MET A 387 22.44 5.93 -14.98
CA MET A 387 22.54 4.68 -14.23
C MET A 387 21.48 3.67 -14.66
N ILE A 388 20.30 4.14 -15.05
CA ILE A 388 19.18 3.34 -15.53
C ILE A 388 18.59 3.95 -16.81
N ASP A 389 17.87 3.14 -17.58
CA ASP A 389 17.10 3.60 -18.73
C ASP A 389 15.64 3.97 -18.37
N GLU A 390 14.91 4.56 -19.33
CA GLU A 390 13.52 4.97 -19.12
C GLU A 390 12.59 3.78 -18.78
N LYS A 391 12.81 2.59 -19.38
CA LYS A 391 12.00 1.40 -19.08
C LYS A 391 12.21 0.96 -17.64
N THR A 392 13.44 0.94 -17.19
CA THR A 392 13.79 0.63 -15.80
C THR A 392 13.18 1.65 -14.84
N ALA A 393 13.20 2.94 -15.17
CA ALA A 393 12.59 3.99 -14.35
C ALA A 393 11.07 3.77 -14.20
N VAL A 394 10.36 3.45 -15.30
CA VAL A 394 8.92 3.12 -15.30
C VAL A 394 8.62 1.90 -14.44
N MET A 395 9.46 0.86 -14.50
CA MET A 395 9.25 -0.38 -13.75
C MET A 395 9.58 -0.25 -12.25
N ARG A 396 10.43 0.70 -11.85
CA ARG A 396 10.85 0.89 -10.45
C ARG A 396 9.84 1.58 -9.56
N VAL A 397 9.09 2.51 -10.11
CA VAL A 397 8.02 3.18 -9.36
C VAL A 397 6.81 2.27 -9.34
N THR A 398 6.45 1.77 -8.16
CA THR A 398 5.27 0.92 -8.02
C THR A 398 3.97 1.76 -8.06
N PRO A 399 2.84 1.17 -8.48
CA PRO A 399 1.55 1.86 -8.41
C PRO A 399 1.18 2.38 -7.02
N SER A 400 1.52 1.65 -5.95
CA SER A 400 1.30 2.08 -4.58
C SER A 400 2.16 3.28 -4.18
N GLN A 401 3.41 3.33 -4.62
CA GLN A 401 4.29 4.49 -4.40
C GLN A 401 3.81 5.72 -5.18
N LEU A 402 3.29 5.52 -6.39
CA LEU A 402 2.70 6.61 -7.15
C LEU A 402 1.40 7.12 -6.48
N ASP A 403 0.59 6.23 -5.91
CA ASP A 403 -0.61 6.58 -5.15
C ASP A 403 -0.29 7.49 -3.95
N GLU A 404 0.81 7.21 -3.22
CA GLU A 404 1.29 8.09 -2.14
C GLU A 404 1.58 9.53 -2.64
N VAL A 405 2.13 9.66 -3.85
CA VAL A 405 2.48 10.97 -4.43
C VAL A 405 1.25 11.74 -4.88
N LEU A 406 0.17 11.07 -5.27
CA LEU A 406 -1.04 11.68 -5.82
C LEU A 406 -1.91 12.38 -4.78
N HIS A 407 -1.77 12.03 -3.51
CA HIS A 407 -2.45 12.76 -2.45
C HIS A 407 -1.73 14.08 -2.17
N PRO A 408 -2.47 15.19 -1.89
CA PRO A 408 -1.82 16.41 -1.44
C PRO A 408 -0.92 16.11 -0.25
N ILE A 409 0.31 16.59 -0.29
CA ILE A 409 1.30 16.36 0.76
C ILE A 409 1.66 17.66 1.45
N LEU A 410 2.16 17.55 2.69
CA LEU A 410 2.79 18.70 3.33
C LEU A 410 4.09 19.05 2.58
N ASN A 411 4.35 20.35 2.39
CA ASN A 411 5.60 20.79 1.78
C ASN A 411 6.79 20.27 2.62
N PRO A 412 7.67 19.43 2.06
CA PRO A 412 8.73 18.76 2.83
C PRO A 412 9.70 19.73 3.52
N ALA A 413 9.95 20.91 2.95
CA ALA A 413 10.81 21.91 3.54
C ALA A 413 10.16 22.51 4.80
N SER A 414 8.87 22.90 4.70
CA SER A 414 8.11 23.45 5.83
C SER A 414 7.79 22.39 6.90
N GLU A 415 7.63 21.11 6.51
CA GLU A 415 7.43 20.00 7.43
C GLU A 415 8.66 19.75 8.30
N LYS A 416 9.85 19.82 7.72
CA LYS A 416 11.13 19.63 8.43
C LYS A 416 11.35 20.60 9.59
N GLU A 417 10.82 21.81 9.48
CA GLU A 417 10.94 22.88 10.50
C GLU A 417 9.84 22.80 11.57
N ALA A 418 8.86 21.91 11.40
CA ALA A 418 7.72 21.83 12.28
C ALA A 418 7.94 20.79 13.41
N LYS A 419 7.56 21.18 14.64
CA LYS A 419 7.61 20.26 15.79
C LYS A 419 6.52 19.20 15.68
N ILE A 420 6.90 17.93 15.73
CA ILE A 420 5.97 16.80 15.88
C ILE A 420 5.38 16.85 17.29
N VAL A 421 4.05 16.93 17.41
CA VAL A 421 3.35 16.93 18.70
C VAL A 421 2.77 15.57 19.07
N ALA A 422 2.48 14.74 18.08
CA ALA A 422 1.99 13.36 18.30
C ALA A 422 2.26 12.46 17.09
N LYS A 423 2.10 11.16 17.33
CA LYS A 423 2.20 10.13 16.30
C LYS A 423 1.07 9.12 16.46
N GLY A 424 0.49 8.68 15.35
CA GLY A 424 -0.55 7.64 15.28
C GLY A 424 -0.30 6.69 14.11
N LEU A 425 -1.27 5.83 13.84
CA LEU A 425 -1.21 4.89 12.71
C LEU A 425 -1.57 5.60 11.40
N PRO A 426 -0.77 5.42 10.32
CA PRO A 426 -1.01 6.02 9.01
C PRO A 426 -2.17 5.32 8.28
N ALA A 427 -3.40 5.68 8.60
CA ALA A 427 -4.60 4.98 8.13
C ALA A 427 -4.97 5.32 6.69
N SER A 428 -4.73 6.56 6.24
CA SER A 428 -4.90 6.96 4.84
C SER A 428 -3.83 8.00 4.48
N PRO A 429 -3.16 7.87 3.32
CA PRO A 429 -2.02 8.71 2.96
C PRO A 429 -2.40 10.17 2.70
N GLY A 430 -1.38 10.99 2.42
CA GLY A 430 -1.51 12.40 2.09
C GLY A 430 -1.26 13.33 3.28
N GLY A 431 -1.38 14.62 3.00
CA GLY A 431 -1.32 15.70 3.99
C GLY A 431 -2.71 16.31 4.21
N ALA A 432 -2.94 16.82 5.40
CA ALA A 432 -4.09 17.67 5.67
C ALA A 432 -3.71 18.82 6.57
N VAL A 433 -4.26 20.00 6.28
CA VAL A 433 -4.05 21.21 7.06
C VAL A 433 -5.40 21.88 7.31
N GLY A 434 -5.70 22.14 8.55
CA GLY A 434 -6.98 22.75 8.92
C GLY A 434 -7.06 23.14 10.38
N THR A 435 -8.15 23.80 10.72
CA THR A 435 -8.46 24.13 12.11
C THR A 435 -9.17 22.96 12.81
N ILE A 436 -8.91 22.83 14.10
CA ILE A 436 -9.51 21.79 14.94
C ILE A 436 -11.02 21.97 15.03
N VAL A 437 -11.76 20.89 14.79
CA VAL A 437 -13.20 20.76 15.09
C VAL A 437 -13.48 19.42 15.76
N PHE A 438 -14.44 19.41 16.69
CA PHE A 438 -14.75 18.20 17.48
C PHE A 438 -16.07 17.56 17.11
N THR A 439 -16.90 18.20 16.27
CA THR A 439 -18.20 17.66 15.84
C THR A 439 -18.39 17.70 14.35
N SER A 440 -19.25 16.83 13.83
CA SER A 440 -19.61 16.81 12.41
C SER A 440 -20.28 18.10 11.96
N GLU A 441 -21.13 18.69 12.80
CA GLU A 441 -21.81 19.95 12.54
C GLU A 441 -20.82 21.10 12.38
N ALA A 442 -19.85 21.25 13.30
CA ALA A 442 -18.82 22.26 13.23
C ALA A 442 -17.94 22.11 11.96
N ALA A 443 -17.66 20.87 11.54
CA ALA A 443 -16.94 20.60 10.30
C ALA A 443 -17.74 21.05 9.06
N MET A 444 -19.03 20.77 9.03
CA MET A 444 -19.91 21.17 7.92
C MET A 444 -20.10 22.69 7.86
N GLU A 445 -20.32 23.35 8.99
CA GLU A 445 -20.44 24.83 9.06
C GLU A 445 -19.14 25.51 8.60
N ALA A 446 -17.99 25.02 9.05
CA ALA A 446 -16.70 25.55 8.62
C ALA A 446 -16.48 25.35 7.10
N ALA A 447 -16.84 24.18 6.57
CA ALA A 447 -16.74 23.91 5.13
C ALA A 447 -17.67 24.79 4.30
N ALA A 448 -18.91 25.06 4.78
CA ALA A 448 -19.83 26.00 4.15
C ALA A 448 -19.26 27.44 4.13
N ALA A 449 -18.45 27.80 5.14
CA ALA A 449 -17.72 29.06 5.21
C ALA A 449 -16.37 29.05 4.43
N GLY A 450 -16.06 28.01 3.67
CA GLY A 450 -14.83 27.85 2.90
C GLY A 450 -13.57 27.58 3.74
N LYS A 451 -13.72 27.19 5.01
CA LYS A 451 -12.60 26.89 5.92
C LYS A 451 -12.26 25.42 5.89
N LYS A 452 -10.96 25.09 5.88
CA LYS A 452 -10.45 23.71 6.01
C LYS A 452 -10.35 23.33 7.48
N THR A 453 -10.80 22.12 7.83
CA THR A 453 -10.82 21.61 9.21
C THR A 453 -10.18 20.23 9.33
N ILE A 454 -9.71 19.91 10.52
CA ILE A 454 -9.33 18.58 10.96
C ILE A 454 -10.38 18.11 11.97
N LEU A 455 -11.09 17.04 11.63
CA LEU A 455 -12.07 16.44 12.54
C LEU A 455 -11.34 15.57 13.57
N ILE A 456 -11.54 15.92 14.85
CA ILE A 456 -10.94 15.23 16.00
C ILE A 456 -12.01 14.41 16.70
N ARG A 457 -11.77 13.09 16.84
CA ARG A 457 -12.71 12.20 17.55
C ARG A 457 -11.94 11.21 18.42
N GLU A 458 -12.59 10.61 19.41
CA GLU A 458 -12.04 9.41 20.06
C GLU A 458 -12.05 8.24 19.07
N GLU A 459 -13.18 8.01 18.44
CA GLU A 459 -13.41 7.12 17.29
C GLU A 459 -14.56 7.69 16.47
N THR A 460 -14.65 7.34 15.18
CA THR A 460 -15.76 7.79 14.32
C THR A 460 -16.85 6.74 14.23
N SER A 461 -18.07 7.21 14.07
CA SER A 461 -19.27 6.41 13.83
C SER A 461 -19.90 6.77 12.46
N PRO A 462 -20.87 5.99 11.97
CA PRO A 462 -21.62 6.34 10.76
C PRO A 462 -22.29 7.72 10.81
N GLU A 463 -22.59 8.25 11.99
CA GLU A 463 -23.15 9.59 12.18
C GLU A 463 -22.15 10.71 11.83
N ASP A 464 -20.85 10.40 11.91
CA ASP A 464 -19.75 11.34 11.59
C ASP A 464 -19.48 11.50 10.09
N ILE A 465 -20.09 10.71 9.22
CA ILE A 465 -19.80 10.63 7.77
C ILE A 465 -19.82 12.01 7.10
N GLN A 466 -20.80 12.84 7.40
CA GLN A 466 -20.91 14.19 6.78
C GLN A 466 -19.78 15.10 7.24
N GLY A 467 -19.44 15.07 8.54
CA GLY A 467 -18.32 15.84 9.10
C GLY A 467 -16.98 15.34 8.59
N MET A 468 -16.79 14.02 8.48
CA MET A 468 -15.60 13.42 7.89
C MET A 468 -15.43 13.84 6.43
N ARG A 469 -16.54 13.90 5.66
CA ARG A 469 -16.52 14.34 4.27
C ARG A 469 -16.22 15.83 4.13
N ALA A 470 -16.72 16.65 5.03
CA ALA A 470 -16.52 18.11 5.05
C ALA A 470 -15.08 18.51 5.48
N SER A 471 -14.42 17.67 6.29
CA SER A 471 -13.09 17.95 6.83
C SER A 471 -11.97 17.67 5.81
N ALA A 472 -10.86 18.39 5.93
CA ALA A 472 -9.64 18.14 5.15
C ALA A 472 -8.91 16.88 5.61
N GLY A 473 -8.95 16.54 6.91
CA GLY A 473 -8.35 15.35 7.48
C GLY A 473 -9.06 14.88 8.73
N ILE A 474 -8.74 13.67 9.16
CA ILE A 474 -9.36 13.00 10.31
C ILE A 474 -8.27 12.50 11.23
N LEU A 475 -8.43 12.75 12.53
CA LEU A 475 -7.52 12.31 13.57
C LEU A 475 -8.31 11.68 14.72
N THR A 476 -7.98 10.42 15.08
CA THR A 476 -8.66 9.74 16.20
C THR A 476 -7.68 9.24 17.26
N THR A 477 -8.12 9.22 18.53
CA THR A 477 -7.32 8.67 19.65
C THR A 477 -7.32 7.15 19.61
N ARG A 478 -8.39 6.53 19.15
CA ARG A 478 -8.59 5.08 19.06
C ARG A 478 -8.77 4.64 17.62
N GLY A 479 -8.70 3.32 17.41
CA GLY A 479 -8.93 2.67 16.13
C GLY A 479 -7.64 2.19 15.47
N GLY A 480 -7.77 1.11 14.71
CA GLY A 480 -6.71 0.51 13.91
C GLY A 480 -6.91 0.77 12.41
N MET A 481 -6.10 0.13 11.59
CA MET A 481 -6.12 0.24 10.12
C MET A 481 -7.43 -0.24 9.48
N THR A 482 -8.27 -0.96 10.21
CA THR A 482 -9.58 -1.47 9.80
C THR A 482 -10.74 -0.73 10.47
N SER A 483 -10.48 0.33 11.23
CA SER A 483 -11.52 1.13 11.88
C SER A 483 -12.39 1.87 10.86
N HIS A 484 -13.59 2.27 11.27
CA HIS A 484 -14.52 3.05 10.44
C HIS A 484 -13.84 4.30 9.86
N ALA A 485 -13.09 5.07 10.69
CA ALA A 485 -12.32 6.22 10.23
C ALA A 485 -11.36 5.88 9.10
N ALA A 486 -10.60 4.79 9.25
CA ALA A 486 -9.60 4.35 8.29
C ALA A 486 -10.22 3.91 6.95
N LEU A 487 -11.30 3.13 7.01
CA LEU A 487 -11.97 2.60 5.81
C LEU A 487 -12.64 3.72 5.01
N VAL A 488 -13.40 4.58 5.67
CA VAL A 488 -14.11 5.70 5.02
C VAL A 488 -13.12 6.72 4.44
N ALA A 489 -12.08 7.08 5.20
CA ALA A 489 -11.07 8.03 4.73
C ALA A 489 -10.31 7.52 3.49
N ARG A 490 -9.93 6.24 3.48
CA ARG A 490 -9.30 5.61 2.30
C ARG A 490 -10.23 5.60 1.09
N GLY A 491 -11.50 5.29 1.28
CA GLY A 491 -12.49 5.30 0.20
C GLY A 491 -12.64 6.67 -0.47
N TRP A 492 -12.36 7.74 0.24
CA TRP A 492 -12.44 9.12 -0.26
C TRP A 492 -11.08 9.76 -0.56
N GLY A 493 -9.98 9.05 -0.37
CA GLY A 493 -8.63 9.61 -0.52
C GLY A 493 -8.31 10.74 0.46
N LYS A 494 -8.91 10.72 1.67
CA LYS A 494 -8.69 11.75 2.71
C LYS A 494 -7.60 11.33 3.67
N CYS A 495 -6.72 12.27 4.00
CA CYS A 495 -5.71 12.06 5.03
C CYS A 495 -6.33 11.62 6.36
N CYS A 496 -5.85 10.52 6.91
CA CYS A 496 -6.37 9.99 8.17
C CYS A 496 -5.27 9.37 9.02
N ILE A 497 -5.26 9.76 10.30
CA ILE A 497 -4.40 9.18 11.33
C ILE A 497 -5.31 8.65 12.43
N VAL A 498 -5.15 7.37 12.78
CA VAL A 498 -5.93 6.72 13.84
C VAL A 498 -5.02 6.21 14.97
N GLY A 499 -5.62 5.88 16.11
CA GLY A 499 -4.86 5.31 17.23
C GLY A 499 -3.79 6.26 17.78
N CYS A 500 -4.06 7.56 17.81
CA CYS A 500 -3.16 8.57 18.37
C CYS A 500 -3.31 8.62 19.90
N GLU A 501 -2.80 7.61 20.59
CA GLU A 501 -2.95 7.44 22.05
C GLU A 501 -2.33 8.59 22.87
N ALA A 502 -1.37 9.32 22.30
CA ALA A 502 -0.79 10.51 22.91
C ALA A 502 -1.77 11.69 23.02
N MET A 503 -2.91 11.64 22.29
CA MET A 503 -3.91 12.70 22.27
C MET A 503 -5.01 12.43 23.30
N LYS A 504 -5.33 13.45 24.12
CA LYS A 504 -6.48 13.44 25.05
C LYS A 504 -7.45 14.54 24.67
N ILE A 505 -8.71 14.18 24.53
CA ILE A 505 -9.80 15.08 24.14
C ILE A 505 -10.66 15.43 25.36
N ASN A 506 -11.04 16.69 25.50
CA ASN A 506 -12.09 17.14 26.40
C ASN A 506 -13.20 17.78 25.56
N LEU A 507 -14.26 17.04 25.32
CA LEU A 507 -15.38 17.48 24.45
C LEU A 507 -16.19 18.62 25.09
N GLU A 508 -16.35 18.64 26.43
CA GLU A 508 -17.09 19.72 27.13
C GLU A 508 -16.35 21.05 27.02
N ALA A 509 -15.04 21.04 27.21
CA ALA A 509 -14.21 22.22 27.10
C ALA A 509 -13.78 22.56 25.64
N ARG A 510 -14.09 21.67 24.68
CA ARG A 510 -13.64 21.74 23.28
C ARG A 510 -12.14 21.96 23.17
N THR A 511 -11.37 21.11 23.86
CA THR A 511 -9.92 21.19 23.90
C THR A 511 -9.27 19.83 23.70
N LEU A 512 -8.02 19.83 23.29
CA LEU A 512 -7.18 18.65 23.25
C LEU A 512 -5.77 18.93 23.79
N THR A 513 -5.09 17.90 24.27
CA THR A 513 -3.71 17.94 24.71
C THR A 513 -2.94 16.75 24.12
N PHE A 514 -1.64 16.92 23.92
CA PHE A 514 -0.76 15.83 23.51
C PHE A 514 0.22 15.48 24.63
N ALA A 515 0.45 14.20 24.89
CA ALA A 515 1.42 13.75 25.88
C ALA A 515 2.82 14.29 25.53
N GLY A 516 3.46 14.93 26.51
CA GLY A 516 4.78 15.58 26.31
C GLY A 516 4.72 17.02 25.79
N ASP A 517 3.54 17.54 25.46
CA ASP A 517 3.33 18.96 25.16
C ASP A 517 2.52 19.63 26.27
N LYS A 518 3.03 20.75 26.78
CA LYS A 518 2.35 21.51 27.85
C LYS A 518 1.20 22.42 27.36
N LYS A 519 1.06 22.52 26.03
CA LYS A 519 0.05 23.39 25.41
C LYS A 519 -1.30 22.70 25.36
N VAL A 520 -2.35 23.45 25.68
CA VAL A 520 -3.75 23.05 25.47
C VAL A 520 -4.21 23.68 24.16
N TYR A 521 -4.68 22.86 23.23
CA TYR A 521 -5.20 23.27 21.93
C TYR A 521 -6.72 23.35 21.98
N LYS A 522 -7.28 24.38 21.36
CA LYS A 522 -8.72 24.67 21.35
C LYS A 522 -9.30 24.49 19.95
N GLU A 523 -10.60 24.40 19.88
CA GLU A 523 -11.33 24.50 18.61
C GLU A 523 -10.91 25.76 17.87
N GLY A 524 -10.60 25.64 16.57
CA GLY A 524 -10.08 26.72 15.74
C GLY A 524 -8.56 26.87 15.68
N ASP A 525 -7.78 26.21 16.57
CA ASP A 525 -6.33 26.14 16.45
C ASP A 525 -5.92 25.28 15.22
N TRP A 526 -4.75 25.60 14.64
CA TRP A 526 -4.25 24.92 13.46
C TRP A 526 -3.56 23.60 13.78
N LEU A 527 -3.90 22.57 13.01
CA LEU A 527 -3.15 21.31 12.93
C LEU A 527 -2.78 21.00 11.47
N SER A 528 -1.66 20.30 11.32
CA SER A 528 -1.28 19.65 10.07
C SER A 528 -1.04 18.15 10.32
N LEU A 529 -1.53 17.32 9.42
CA LEU A 529 -1.40 15.86 9.47
C LEU A 529 -0.57 15.37 8.29
N ASN A 530 0.40 14.51 8.56
CA ASN A 530 1.04 13.69 7.53
C ASN A 530 0.50 12.26 7.64
N GLY A 531 -0.53 11.96 6.86
CA GLY A 531 -1.20 10.68 6.88
C GLY A 531 -0.32 9.50 6.39
N SER A 532 0.66 9.77 5.54
CA SER A 532 1.61 8.77 5.06
C SER A 532 2.61 8.32 6.13
N LYS A 533 2.95 9.21 7.07
CA LYS A 533 3.91 8.95 8.16
C LYS A 533 3.24 8.78 9.53
N GLY A 534 1.95 9.11 9.64
CA GLY A 534 1.23 9.13 10.91
C GLY A 534 1.66 10.23 11.87
N LEU A 535 2.11 11.39 11.35
CA LEU A 535 2.67 12.48 12.15
C LEU A 535 1.69 13.65 12.26
N VAL A 536 1.63 14.24 13.46
CA VAL A 536 0.77 15.39 13.79
C VAL A 536 1.62 16.58 14.17
N TYR A 537 1.31 17.74 13.59
CA TYR A 537 2.00 19.02 13.82
C TYR A 537 1.01 20.09 14.28
N ALA A 538 1.35 20.84 15.32
CA ALA A 538 0.53 21.94 15.85
C ALA A 538 0.89 23.29 15.18
N LYS A 539 0.91 23.31 13.87
CA LYS A 539 1.27 24.45 13.03
C LYS A 539 0.54 24.33 11.69
N GLN A 540 0.23 25.45 11.05
CA GLN A 540 -0.19 25.48 9.67
C GLN A 540 1.04 25.29 8.77
N ILE A 541 1.11 24.15 8.07
CA ILE A 541 2.18 23.82 7.13
C ILE A 541 1.63 24.01 5.71
N GLU A 542 2.45 24.50 4.81
CA GLU A 542 2.11 24.65 3.40
C GLU A 542 1.86 23.28 2.75
N MET A 543 0.89 23.22 1.85
CA MET A 543 0.53 22.01 1.09
C MET A 543 1.07 22.11 -0.33
N MET A 544 1.41 20.95 -0.90
CA MET A 544 1.80 20.80 -2.31
C MET A 544 0.89 19.79 -3.00
N ASP A 545 0.36 20.13 -4.19
CA ASP A 545 -0.42 19.23 -5.02
C ASP A 545 0.50 18.43 -5.95
N ALA A 546 0.19 17.17 -6.17
CA ALA A 546 0.96 16.29 -7.05
C ALA A 546 0.97 16.77 -8.51
N SER A 547 -0.14 17.37 -8.98
CA SER A 547 -0.25 17.90 -10.35
C SER A 547 0.69 19.07 -10.64
N GLU A 548 1.26 19.69 -9.61
CA GLU A 548 2.22 20.78 -9.71
C GLU A 548 3.68 20.33 -9.54
N ASN A 549 3.91 19.06 -9.21
CA ASN A 549 5.25 18.52 -8.99
C ASN A 549 5.98 18.28 -10.33
N PRO A 550 7.08 19.01 -10.66
CA PRO A 550 7.78 18.87 -11.93
C PRO A 550 8.36 17.46 -12.16
N THR A 551 8.85 16.80 -11.11
CA THR A 551 9.39 15.43 -11.18
C THR A 551 8.28 14.44 -11.56
N PHE A 552 7.09 14.58 -10.95
CA PHE A 552 5.92 13.78 -11.30
C PHE A 552 5.48 14.00 -12.75
N LEU A 553 5.35 15.24 -13.20
CA LEU A 553 4.94 15.56 -14.58
C LEU A 553 5.92 14.99 -15.61
N ARG A 554 7.23 15.14 -15.37
CA ARG A 554 8.27 14.60 -16.23
C ARG A 554 8.21 13.05 -16.26
N PHE A 555 8.07 12.40 -15.11
CA PHE A 555 7.92 10.95 -15.03
C PHE A 555 6.71 10.45 -15.82
N MET A 556 5.55 11.12 -15.66
CA MET A 556 4.34 10.74 -16.40
C MET A 556 4.47 10.96 -17.90
N THR A 557 5.29 11.91 -18.35
CA THR A 557 5.62 12.06 -19.79
C THR A 557 6.40 10.86 -20.32
N ILE A 558 7.31 10.30 -19.53
CA ILE A 558 8.04 9.06 -19.88
C ILE A 558 7.09 7.86 -19.90
N VAL A 559 6.23 7.74 -18.88
CA VAL A 559 5.20 6.68 -18.82
C VAL A 559 4.35 6.64 -20.08
N ASP A 560 3.91 7.80 -20.59
CA ASP A 560 3.08 7.89 -21.78
C ASP A 560 3.78 7.44 -23.08
N LYS A 561 5.10 7.45 -23.14
CA LYS A 561 5.84 6.94 -24.32
C LYS A 561 5.67 5.42 -24.49
N TYR A 562 5.49 4.70 -23.39
CA TYR A 562 5.48 3.23 -23.40
C TYR A 562 4.09 2.62 -23.38
N ARG A 563 3.08 3.31 -22.83
CA ARG A 563 1.73 2.76 -22.77
C ARG A 563 1.06 2.68 -24.15
N ARG A 564 0.37 1.57 -24.39
CA ARG A 564 -0.46 1.36 -25.58
C ARG A 564 -1.96 1.54 -25.28
N LEU A 565 -2.36 1.27 -24.04
CA LEU A 565 -3.73 1.41 -23.57
C LEU A 565 -4.01 2.88 -23.24
N GLY A 566 -5.09 3.45 -23.80
CA GLY A 566 -5.59 4.78 -23.41
C GLY A 566 -6.15 4.79 -21.99
N VAL A 567 -6.16 5.95 -21.35
CA VAL A 567 -6.74 6.11 -20.02
C VAL A 567 -7.76 7.24 -20.02
N ARG A 568 -9.01 6.91 -19.68
CA ARG A 568 -10.12 7.83 -19.49
C ARG A 568 -10.50 7.91 -18.01
N THR A 569 -11.41 8.81 -17.69
CA THR A 569 -11.92 8.97 -16.32
C THR A 569 -13.40 8.63 -16.21
N ASN A 570 -13.81 8.23 -15.00
CA ASN A 570 -15.19 8.22 -14.55
C ASN A 570 -15.43 9.55 -13.83
N ALA A 571 -16.18 10.44 -14.42
CA ALA A 571 -16.43 11.78 -13.90
C ALA A 571 -17.86 12.20 -14.21
N ASP A 572 -18.55 12.74 -13.19
CA ASP A 572 -19.96 13.12 -13.26
C ASP A 572 -20.16 14.62 -13.04
N THR A 573 -19.08 15.37 -12.78
CA THR A 573 -19.06 16.83 -12.61
C THR A 573 -17.96 17.47 -13.44
N PRO A 574 -18.11 18.77 -13.82
CA PRO A 574 -17.05 19.50 -14.50
C PRO A 574 -15.74 19.58 -13.69
N GLU A 575 -15.84 19.66 -12.36
CA GLU A 575 -14.70 19.72 -11.45
C GLU A 575 -13.89 18.42 -11.49
N ASP A 576 -14.57 17.26 -11.41
CA ASP A 576 -13.94 15.95 -11.53
C ASP A 576 -13.31 15.76 -12.93
N ALA A 577 -14.01 16.22 -13.97
CA ALA A 577 -13.51 16.20 -15.34
C ALA A 577 -12.22 17.02 -15.50
N GLN A 578 -12.18 18.25 -14.94
CA GLN A 578 -10.99 19.10 -14.95
C GLN A 578 -9.83 18.45 -14.20
N LYS A 579 -10.09 17.93 -12.98
CA LYS A 579 -9.05 17.25 -12.19
C LYS A 579 -8.46 16.05 -12.94
N ALA A 580 -9.30 15.29 -13.62
CA ALA A 580 -8.84 14.17 -14.44
C ALA A 580 -7.99 14.61 -15.63
N LEU A 581 -8.33 15.74 -16.28
CA LEU A 581 -7.51 16.33 -17.34
C LEU A 581 -6.14 16.76 -16.83
N ASP A 582 -6.08 17.35 -15.62
CA ASP A 582 -4.83 17.74 -14.98
C ASP A 582 -3.93 16.51 -14.73
N PHE A 583 -4.52 15.36 -14.49
CA PHE A 583 -3.84 14.07 -14.38
C PHE A 583 -3.64 13.33 -15.72
N GLY A 584 -4.00 13.94 -16.84
CA GLY A 584 -3.73 13.42 -18.19
C GLY A 584 -4.79 12.42 -18.71
N ALA A 585 -6.03 12.50 -18.26
CA ALA A 585 -7.13 11.72 -18.85
C ALA A 585 -7.39 12.12 -20.31
N GLU A 586 -7.67 11.12 -21.16
CA GLU A 586 -7.89 11.30 -22.59
C GLU A 586 -9.38 11.47 -22.96
N GLY A 587 -10.25 11.50 -21.97
CA GLY A 587 -11.69 11.65 -22.11
C GLY A 587 -12.43 11.12 -20.89
N ILE A 588 -13.75 11.06 -20.96
CA ILE A 588 -14.60 10.39 -19.96
C ILE A 588 -15.07 9.05 -20.51
N GLY A 589 -14.76 7.96 -19.78
CA GLY A 589 -15.24 6.61 -20.14
C GLY A 589 -16.56 6.25 -19.47
N LEU A 590 -16.97 6.99 -18.45
CA LEU A 590 -18.25 6.86 -17.78
C LEU A 590 -18.70 8.19 -17.17
N PHE A 591 -19.75 8.77 -17.75
CA PHE A 591 -20.56 9.83 -17.15
C PHE A 591 -21.93 9.23 -16.82
N ARG A 592 -22.34 9.30 -15.57
CA ARG A 592 -23.62 8.76 -15.08
C ARG A 592 -24.64 9.86 -14.96
N ILE A 593 -25.68 9.84 -15.77
CA ILE A 593 -26.71 10.88 -15.79
C ILE A 593 -27.40 11.00 -14.43
N GLU A 594 -27.59 9.89 -13.72
CA GLU A 594 -28.24 9.88 -12.42
C GLU A 594 -27.47 10.58 -11.30
N HIS A 595 -26.18 10.78 -11.43
CA HIS A 595 -25.38 11.41 -10.37
C HIS A 595 -25.77 12.86 -10.09
N MET A 596 -26.39 13.56 -11.02
CA MET A 596 -26.95 14.90 -10.80
C MET A 596 -28.05 14.93 -9.72
N PHE A 597 -28.63 13.77 -9.37
CA PHE A 597 -29.66 13.66 -8.35
C PHE A 597 -29.14 13.42 -6.93
N TYR A 598 -27.84 13.29 -6.74
CA TYR A 598 -27.20 12.96 -5.45
C TYR A 598 -26.23 14.05 -4.93
N GLY A 599 -25.99 15.13 -5.67
CA GLY A 599 -24.97 16.14 -5.35
C GLY A 599 -25.51 17.37 -4.63
N LYS A 600 -24.64 18.36 -4.47
CA LYS A 600 -25.05 19.72 -4.10
C LYS A 600 -25.99 20.28 -5.18
N ASN A 601 -27.05 20.99 -4.77
CA ASN A 601 -28.08 21.52 -5.67
C ASN A 601 -28.93 20.45 -6.40
N SER A 602 -28.96 19.20 -5.89
CA SER A 602 -29.77 18.12 -6.47
C SER A 602 -31.29 18.21 -6.12
N ASP A 603 -31.69 19.02 -5.16
CA ASP A 603 -33.08 19.07 -4.66
C ASP A 603 -34.09 19.34 -5.78
N THR A 604 -33.84 20.35 -6.63
CA THR A 604 -34.74 20.69 -7.72
C THR A 604 -34.81 19.62 -8.81
N PRO A 605 -33.69 19.12 -9.40
CA PRO A 605 -33.77 18.05 -10.40
C PRO A 605 -34.29 16.74 -9.79
N LEU A 606 -34.01 16.43 -8.54
CA LEU A 606 -34.54 15.26 -7.85
C LEU A 606 -36.06 15.36 -7.64
N ALA A 607 -36.57 16.52 -7.30
CA ALA A 607 -38.01 16.76 -7.21
C ALA A 607 -38.71 16.52 -8.56
N LYS A 608 -38.12 17.01 -9.67
CA LYS A 608 -38.66 16.75 -11.02
C LYS A 608 -38.59 15.28 -11.42
N LEU A 609 -37.50 14.59 -11.06
CA LEU A 609 -37.37 13.15 -11.27
C LEU A 609 -38.45 12.38 -10.48
N ARG A 610 -38.69 12.74 -9.21
CA ARG A 610 -39.74 12.14 -8.38
C ARG A 610 -41.15 12.35 -8.94
N LYS A 611 -41.40 13.54 -9.47
CA LYS A 611 -42.64 13.83 -10.18
C LYS A 611 -42.85 12.86 -11.37
N MET A 612 -41.83 12.68 -12.19
CA MET A 612 -41.84 11.72 -13.31
C MET A 612 -42.07 10.27 -12.86
N ILE A 613 -41.38 9.86 -11.78
CA ILE A 613 -41.45 8.47 -11.23
C ILE A 613 -42.86 8.16 -10.73
N LEU A 614 -43.50 9.12 -10.06
CA LEU A 614 -44.78 8.93 -9.38
C LEU A 614 -46.00 9.25 -10.29
N CYS A 615 -45.76 9.60 -11.59
CA CYS A 615 -46.84 9.79 -12.57
C CYS A 615 -47.67 8.51 -12.79
N THR A 616 -48.96 8.68 -13.12
CA THR A 616 -49.84 7.57 -13.41
C THR A 616 -50.21 7.47 -14.89
N THR A 617 -50.04 8.56 -15.66
CA THR A 617 -50.36 8.63 -17.07
C THR A 617 -49.14 9.01 -17.90
N ASP A 618 -49.09 8.63 -19.17
CA ASP A 618 -48.00 8.99 -20.08
C ASP A 618 -47.94 10.48 -20.39
N GLN A 619 -49.10 11.20 -20.32
CA GLN A 619 -49.08 12.65 -20.51
C GLN A 619 -48.42 13.35 -19.30
N GLU A 620 -48.79 12.96 -18.06
CA GLU A 620 -48.14 13.50 -16.84
C GLU A 620 -46.63 13.21 -16.87
N ARG A 621 -46.21 12.03 -17.33
CA ARG A 621 -44.81 11.63 -17.46
C ARG A 621 -44.07 12.53 -18.49
N LYS A 622 -44.71 12.78 -19.62
CA LYS A 622 -44.16 13.64 -20.68
C LYS A 622 -43.96 15.08 -20.17
N ASP A 623 -44.94 15.61 -19.44
CA ASP A 623 -44.85 16.95 -18.86
C ASP A 623 -43.76 17.04 -17.78
N ALA A 624 -43.62 16.03 -16.91
CA ALA A 624 -42.59 15.98 -15.90
C ALA A 624 -41.19 15.83 -16.51
N LEU A 625 -41.03 15.04 -17.57
CA LEU A 625 -39.80 14.90 -18.31
C LEU A 625 -39.40 16.20 -19.02
N ALA A 626 -40.33 16.96 -19.56
CA ALA A 626 -40.06 18.27 -20.17
C ALA A 626 -39.53 19.28 -19.13
N GLU A 627 -39.98 19.18 -17.85
CA GLU A 627 -39.43 19.97 -16.76
C GLU A 627 -38.02 19.51 -16.33
N LEU A 628 -37.68 18.21 -16.49
CA LEU A 628 -36.41 17.63 -16.12
C LEU A 628 -35.30 17.83 -17.17
N GLU A 629 -35.66 17.84 -18.45
CA GLU A 629 -34.73 17.92 -19.61
C GLU A 629 -33.71 19.06 -19.52
N PRO A 630 -34.08 20.32 -19.13
CA PRO A 630 -33.12 21.42 -19.02
C PRO A 630 -31.98 21.15 -18.04
N PHE A 631 -32.25 20.43 -16.95
CA PHE A 631 -31.23 20.08 -15.95
C PHE A 631 -30.24 19.05 -16.49
N ILE A 632 -30.73 18.01 -17.18
CA ILE A 632 -29.89 17.03 -17.86
C ILE A 632 -29.03 17.73 -18.91
N LYS A 633 -29.63 18.58 -19.73
CA LYS A 633 -28.90 19.35 -20.75
C LYS A 633 -27.80 20.23 -20.14
N ALA A 634 -28.08 20.92 -19.04
CA ALA A 634 -27.11 21.81 -18.41
C ALA A 634 -25.91 21.00 -17.85
N SER A 635 -26.16 19.88 -17.21
CA SER A 635 -25.10 18.98 -16.69
C SER A 635 -24.24 18.42 -17.83
N VAL A 636 -24.84 17.90 -18.89
CA VAL A 636 -24.15 17.39 -20.07
C VAL A 636 -23.31 18.50 -20.74
N LYS A 637 -23.91 19.68 -20.95
CA LYS A 637 -23.26 20.81 -21.61
C LYS A 637 -22.04 21.31 -20.86
N SER A 638 -22.13 21.45 -19.52
CA SER A 638 -21.02 21.91 -18.68
C SER A 638 -19.83 20.93 -18.72
N THR A 639 -20.09 19.64 -18.70
CA THR A 639 -19.05 18.61 -18.77
C THR A 639 -18.41 18.52 -20.16
N LEU A 640 -19.21 18.53 -21.23
CA LEU A 640 -18.69 18.55 -22.61
C LEU A 640 -17.83 19.79 -22.90
N LYS A 641 -18.14 20.92 -22.29
CA LYS A 641 -17.37 22.16 -22.42
C LYS A 641 -15.95 22.02 -21.83
N VAL A 642 -15.82 21.40 -20.66
CA VAL A 642 -14.51 21.08 -20.05
C VAL A 642 -13.75 20.06 -20.89
N MET A 643 -14.44 19.09 -21.46
CA MET A 643 -13.88 18.02 -22.29
C MET A 643 -13.82 18.36 -23.79
N ASP A 644 -13.69 19.62 -24.17
CA ASP A 644 -13.64 20.03 -25.57
C ASP A 644 -12.62 19.22 -26.38
N GLY A 645 -13.06 18.70 -27.53
CA GLY A 645 -12.24 17.84 -28.40
C GLY A 645 -11.94 16.44 -27.88
N LYS A 646 -12.47 16.04 -26.71
CA LYS A 646 -12.27 14.72 -26.11
C LYS A 646 -13.58 13.92 -26.02
N PRO A 647 -13.50 12.56 -26.12
CA PRO A 647 -14.69 11.72 -26.06
C PRO A 647 -15.28 11.68 -24.63
N VAL A 648 -16.61 11.73 -24.57
CA VAL A 648 -17.39 11.59 -23.33
C VAL A 648 -18.47 10.55 -23.52
N VAL A 649 -18.38 9.46 -22.74
CA VAL A 649 -19.37 8.37 -22.74
C VAL A 649 -20.49 8.69 -21.76
N PHE A 650 -21.66 8.97 -22.25
CA PHE A 650 -22.88 9.19 -21.45
C PHE A 650 -23.62 7.88 -21.27
N ARG A 651 -23.68 7.37 -20.03
CA ARG A 651 -24.54 6.25 -19.67
C ARG A 651 -25.93 6.77 -19.36
N LEU A 652 -26.94 6.22 -20.05
CA LEU A 652 -28.33 6.53 -19.75
C LEU A 652 -28.69 6.09 -18.33
N LEU A 653 -29.77 6.64 -17.78
CA LEU A 653 -30.28 6.36 -16.43
C LEU A 653 -30.32 4.84 -16.16
N ASP A 654 -29.61 4.41 -15.13
CA ASP A 654 -29.42 2.99 -14.82
C ASP A 654 -30.18 2.52 -13.57
N PRO A 655 -30.21 3.24 -12.43
CA PRO A 655 -30.82 2.73 -11.19
C PRO A 655 -32.33 2.50 -11.32
N PRO A 656 -32.88 1.54 -10.55
CA PRO A 656 -34.30 1.33 -10.43
C PRO A 656 -35.00 2.58 -9.86
N LEU A 657 -36.20 2.87 -10.33
CA LEU A 657 -36.91 4.09 -9.98
C LEU A 657 -37.23 4.23 -8.47
N HIS A 658 -37.40 3.11 -7.78
CA HIS A 658 -37.69 3.16 -6.34
C HIS A 658 -36.57 3.72 -5.47
N GLU A 659 -35.31 3.72 -5.94
CA GLU A 659 -34.16 4.31 -5.21
C GLU A 659 -34.30 5.82 -5.03
N PHE A 660 -35.07 6.48 -5.88
CA PHE A 660 -35.30 7.92 -5.81
C PHE A 660 -36.55 8.32 -5.04
N VAL A 661 -37.39 7.34 -4.64
CA VAL A 661 -38.62 7.61 -3.89
C VAL A 661 -38.28 8.07 -2.46
N PRO A 662 -39.01 9.06 -1.89
CA PRO A 662 -38.71 9.54 -0.55
C PRO A 662 -38.95 8.46 0.50
N THR A 663 -38.00 8.29 1.42
CA THR A 663 -38.03 7.30 2.48
C THR A 663 -38.42 7.88 3.84
N THR A 664 -38.40 9.20 4.03
CA THR A 664 -38.75 9.89 5.28
C THR A 664 -40.14 10.54 5.17
N LYS A 665 -40.81 10.68 6.30
CA LYS A 665 -42.15 11.30 6.37
C LYS A 665 -42.14 12.76 5.91
N GLU A 666 -41.11 13.50 6.27
CA GLU A 666 -40.91 14.90 5.89
C GLU A 666 -40.78 15.05 4.38
N LYS A 667 -39.90 14.28 3.76
CA LYS A 667 -39.70 14.27 2.30
C LYS A 667 -40.91 13.77 1.55
N THR A 668 -41.64 12.78 2.11
CA THR A 668 -42.93 12.30 1.55
C THR A 668 -43.96 13.40 1.55
N ALA A 669 -44.09 14.20 2.62
CA ALA A 669 -45.02 15.31 2.73
C ALA A 669 -44.67 16.45 1.74
N GLU A 670 -43.36 16.75 1.55
CA GLU A 670 -42.90 17.72 0.55
C GLU A 670 -43.28 17.32 -0.88
N VAL A 671 -43.00 16.06 -1.24
CA VAL A 671 -43.35 15.51 -2.56
C VAL A 671 -44.85 15.45 -2.76
N ALA A 672 -45.63 15.11 -1.72
CA ALA A 672 -47.10 15.10 -1.75
C ALA A 672 -47.65 16.52 -2.05
N LYS A 673 -47.10 17.53 -1.40
CA LYS A 673 -47.47 18.94 -1.64
C LYS A 673 -47.15 19.39 -3.07
N GLU A 674 -45.95 19.02 -3.58
CA GLU A 674 -45.52 19.36 -4.93
C GLU A 674 -46.38 18.70 -6.02
N LEU A 675 -46.74 17.44 -5.80
CA LEU A 675 -47.61 16.66 -6.71
C LEU A 675 -49.11 16.96 -6.55
N GLY A 676 -49.51 17.67 -5.52
CA GLY A 676 -50.94 17.93 -5.21
C GLY A 676 -51.74 16.68 -4.82
N ILE A 677 -51.05 15.67 -4.26
CA ILE A 677 -51.66 14.39 -3.81
C ILE A 677 -51.41 14.16 -2.32
N SER A 678 -52.07 13.20 -1.71
CA SER A 678 -51.83 12.91 -0.29
C SER A 678 -50.47 12.18 -0.05
N ALA A 679 -49.89 12.36 1.13
CA ALA A 679 -48.68 11.64 1.53
C ALA A 679 -48.88 10.10 1.50
N ALA A 680 -50.09 9.62 1.86
CA ALA A 680 -50.44 8.22 1.76
C ALA A 680 -50.40 7.70 0.31
N GLU A 681 -50.84 8.51 -0.65
CA GLU A 681 -50.79 8.18 -2.07
C GLU A 681 -49.34 8.15 -2.60
N VAL A 682 -48.49 9.06 -2.15
CA VAL A 682 -47.04 9.03 -2.47
C VAL A 682 -46.40 7.73 -1.96
N THR A 683 -46.70 7.36 -0.70
CA THR A 683 -46.19 6.11 -0.10
C THR A 683 -46.70 4.90 -0.89
N ARG A 684 -48.00 4.84 -1.18
CA ARG A 684 -48.60 3.71 -1.94
C ARG A 684 -47.98 3.55 -3.34
N ARG A 685 -47.77 4.67 -4.07
CA ARG A 685 -47.11 4.62 -5.38
C ARG A 685 -45.67 4.21 -5.28
N GLY A 686 -44.96 4.64 -4.24
CA GLY A 686 -43.59 4.24 -3.97
C GLY A 686 -43.48 2.74 -3.64
N GLU A 687 -44.35 2.22 -2.78
CA GLU A 687 -44.42 0.80 -2.45
C GLU A 687 -44.68 -0.09 -3.66
N ASN A 688 -45.50 0.36 -4.59
CA ASN A 688 -45.75 -0.36 -5.86
C ASN A 688 -44.55 -0.46 -6.79
N LEU A 689 -43.54 0.40 -6.60
CA LEU A 689 -42.28 0.38 -7.37
C LEU A 689 -41.21 -0.47 -6.70
N HIS A 690 -41.44 -0.92 -5.44
CA HIS A 690 -40.45 -1.68 -4.71
C HIS A 690 -40.29 -3.08 -5.31
N GLU A 691 -39.06 -3.44 -5.62
CA GLU A 691 -38.68 -4.73 -6.21
C GLU A 691 -37.97 -5.59 -5.17
N VAL A 692 -38.25 -6.91 -5.17
CA VAL A 692 -37.59 -7.86 -4.26
C VAL A 692 -36.08 -7.99 -4.59
N ASN A 693 -35.74 -7.93 -5.87
CA ASN A 693 -34.35 -7.94 -6.33
C ASN A 693 -34.12 -6.83 -7.37
N PRO A 694 -33.83 -5.61 -6.92
CA PRO A 694 -33.70 -4.43 -7.77
C PRO A 694 -32.60 -4.56 -8.81
N MET A 695 -31.50 -5.25 -8.49
CA MET A 695 -30.37 -5.41 -9.42
C MET A 695 -30.74 -6.21 -10.68
N MET A 696 -31.69 -7.12 -10.56
CA MET A 696 -32.20 -7.93 -11.68
C MET A 696 -33.60 -7.47 -12.15
N GLY A 697 -34.10 -6.35 -11.67
CA GLY A 697 -35.41 -5.81 -11.91
C GLY A 697 -35.51 -4.80 -13.06
N LEU A 698 -36.42 -3.83 -12.89
CA LEU A 698 -36.73 -2.78 -13.88
C LEU A 698 -35.73 -1.62 -13.77
N ARG A 699 -34.59 -1.78 -14.41
CA ARG A 699 -33.50 -0.76 -14.47
C ARG A 699 -32.86 -0.72 -15.86
N GLY A 700 -32.06 0.30 -16.13
CA GLY A 700 -31.26 0.42 -17.33
C GLY A 700 -32.08 0.33 -18.61
N VAL A 701 -31.63 -0.44 -19.57
CA VAL A 701 -32.34 -0.63 -20.88
C VAL A 701 -33.77 -1.14 -20.68
N ARG A 702 -34.04 -1.95 -19.66
CA ARG A 702 -35.39 -2.50 -19.40
C ARG A 702 -36.37 -1.37 -19.08
N LEU A 703 -35.92 -0.38 -18.29
CA LEU A 703 -36.68 0.83 -18.01
C LEU A 703 -36.93 1.65 -19.28
N HIS A 704 -35.91 1.79 -20.15
CA HIS A 704 -36.01 2.55 -21.38
C HIS A 704 -36.86 1.85 -22.48
N VAL A 705 -37.01 0.54 -22.38
CA VAL A 705 -37.95 -0.21 -23.23
C VAL A 705 -39.37 -0.09 -22.72
N ALA A 706 -39.58 -0.19 -21.40
CA ALA A 706 -40.92 -0.06 -20.79
C ALA A 706 -41.47 1.38 -20.85
N TYR A 707 -40.57 2.38 -20.71
CA TYR A 707 -40.91 3.80 -20.74
C TYR A 707 -40.01 4.59 -21.69
N PRO A 708 -40.25 4.50 -23.03
CA PRO A 708 -39.35 5.08 -24.04
C PRO A 708 -39.14 6.59 -23.93
N LEU A 709 -40.14 7.30 -23.42
CA LEU A 709 -40.06 8.76 -23.20
C LEU A 709 -38.88 9.17 -22.30
N ILE A 710 -38.45 8.31 -21.37
CA ILE A 710 -37.29 8.57 -20.50
C ILE A 710 -36.02 8.60 -21.35
N ALA A 711 -35.83 7.66 -22.25
CA ALA A 711 -34.69 7.62 -23.16
C ALA A 711 -34.72 8.79 -24.16
N GLU A 712 -35.87 9.09 -24.73
CA GLU A 712 -36.06 10.23 -25.67
C GLU A 712 -35.61 11.56 -25.05
N THR A 713 -36.02 11.82 -23.82
CA THR A 713 -35.61 13.02 -23.08
C THR A 713 -34.11 13.11 -22.89
N GLN A 714 -33.45 12.00 -22.53
CA GLN A 714 -31.99 11.96 -22.33
C GLN A 714 -31.26 12.19 -23.68
N TYR A 715 -31.67 11.51 -24.75
CA TYR A 715 -31.09 11.74 -26.09
C TYR A 715 -31.25 13.19 -26.54
N ARG A 716 -32.44 13.77 -26.37
CA ARG A 716 -32.72 15.15 -26.72
C ARG A 716 -31.84 16.11 -25.95
N ALA A 717 -31.72 15.95 -24.64
CA ALA A 717 -30.87 16.76 -23.79
C ALA A 717 -29.38 16.70 -24.22
N ILE A 718 -28.87 15.50 -24.54
CA ILE A 718 -27.50 15.32 -25.00
C ILE A 718 -27.27 16.01 -26.35
N PHE A 719 -28.09 15.73 -27.33
CA PHE A 719 -27.93 16.29 -28.69
C PHE A 719 -28.15 17.80 -28.74
N THR A 720 -29.09 18.34 -27.95
CA THR A 720 -29.29 19.78 -27.80
C THR A 720 -28.07 20.45 -27.21
N ALA A 721 -27.49 19.87 -26.13
CA ALA A 721 -26.25 20.37 -25.54
C ALA A 721 -25.10 20.40 -26.59
N VAL A 722 -24.97 19.33 -27.37
CA VAL A 722 -23.97 19.22 -28.46
C VAL A 722 -24.17 20.31 -29.51
N ALA A 723 -25.41 20.50 -30.01
CA ALA A 723 -25.73 21.51 -31.01
C ALA A 723 -25.45 22.95 -30.49
N GLU A 724 -25.84 23.24 -29.27
CA GLU A 724 -25.55 24.53 -28.65
C GLU A 724 -24.04 24.79 -28.53
N LEU A 725 -23.26 23.78 -28.08
CA LEU A 725 -21.79 23.90 -27.97
C LEU A 725 -21.10 24.07 -29.32
N GLN A 726 -21.56 23.37 -30.37
CA GLN A 726 -21.06 23.58 -31.74
C GLN A 726 -21.30 25.00 -32.24
N ARG A 727 -22.47 25.59 -31.94
CA ARG A 727 -22.75 27.01 -32.23
C ARG A 727 -21.83 27.97 -31.43
N GLU A 728 -21.43 27.59 -30.22
CA GLU A 728 -20.47 28.33 -29.41
C GLU A 728 -19.02 28.15 -29.87
N GLY A 729 -18.74 27.29 -30.86
CA GLY A 729 -17.40 27.04 -31.41
C GLY A 729 -16.63 25.92 -30.73
N PHE A 730 -17.27 25.11 -29.90
CA PHE A 730 -16.67 23.91 -29.28
C PHE A 730 -16.80 22.67 -30.18
N HIS A 731 -16.01 21.64 -29.90
CA HIS A 731 -15.93 20.39 -30.67
C HIS A 731 -16.32 19.17 -29.80
N PRO A 732 -17.58 19.10 -29.32
CA PRO A 732 -18.00 18.00 -28.43
C PRO A 732 -17.98 16.66 -29.14
N GLN A 733 -17.51 15.62 -28.46
CA GLN A 733 -17.44 14.23 -28.93
C GLN A 733 -18.29 13.30 -28.03
N PRO A 734 -19.61 13.30 -28.14
CA PRO A 734 -20.48 12.45 -27.34
C PRO A 734 -20.44 10.99 -27.80
N GLU A 735 -20.39 10.08 -26.84
CA GLU A 735 -20.57 8.65 -27.03
C GLU A 735 -21.73 8.21 -26.12
N ILE A 736 -22.76 7.57 -26.68
CA ILE A 736 -23.97 7.16 -25.95
C ILE A 736 -23.88 5.69 -25.58
N MET A 737 -24.07 5.37 -24.32
CA MET A 737 -23.93 4.02 -23.78
C MET A 737 -25.22 3.52 -23.12
N ILE A 738 -25.73 2.39 -23.60
CA ILE A 738 -26.92 1.76 -23.07
C ILE A 738 -26.54 0.74 -22.00
N PRO A 739 -27.02 0.91 -20.73
CA PRO A 739 -26.69 0.01 -19.63
C PRO A 739 -27.57 -1.27 -19.61
N VAL A 740 -27.07 -2.31 -18.97
CA VAL A 740 -27.79 -3.57 -18.63
C VAL A 740 -28.36 -4.33 -19.83
N THR A 741 -27.78 -4.18 -20.99
CA THR A 741 -28.25 -4.85 -22.22
C THR A 741 -27.94 -6.34 -22.23
N ILE A 742 -28.88 -7.12 -22.77
CA ILE A 742 -28.75 -8.56 -22.97
C ILE A 742 -28.88 -8.98 -24.43
N SER A 743 -29.36 -8.10 -25.31
CA SER A 743 -29.76 -8.45 -26.67
C SER A 743 -29.48 -7.32 -27.66
N ALA A 744 -29.06 -7.70 -28.86
CA ALA A 744 -28.96 -6.80 -30.00
C ALA A 744 -30.31 -6.17 -30.40
N ARG A 745 -31.43 -6.83 -30.07
CA ARG A 745 -32.76 -6.26 -30.31
C ARG A 745 -33.06 -5.09 -29.40
N GLU A 746 -32.65 -5.15 -28.13
CA GLU A 746 -32.79 -3.99 -27.21
C GLU A 746 -31.98 -2.81 -27.73
N LEU A 747 -30.72 -3.07 -28.19
CA LEU A 747 -29.87 -2.02 -28.75
C LEU A 747 -30.47 -1.45 -30.03
N GLY A 748 -31.00 -2.28 -30.92
CA GLY A 748 -31.66 -1.82 -32.13
C GLY A 748 -32.89 -0.96 -31.88
N PHE A 749 -33.69 -1.33 -30.86
CA PHE A 749 -34.84 -0.52 -30.44
C PHE A 749 -34.39 0.85 -29.90
N GLN A 750 -33.38 0.89 -29.03
CA GLN A 750 -32.84 2.13 -28.50
C GLN A 750 -32.16 2.99 -29.57
N ARG A 751 -31.45 2.37 -30.54
CA ARG A 751 -30.80 3.09 -31.63
C ARG A 751 -31.82 3.78 -32.54
N ALA A 752 -32.92 3.12 -32.84
CA ALA A 752 -33.98 3.72 -33.63
C ALA A 752 -34.57 5.00 -32.98
N ILE A 753 -34.78 4.98 -31.67
CA ILE A 753 -35.23 6.16 -30.94
C ILE A 753 -34.14 7.25 -30.96
N CYS A 754 -32.90 6.88 -30.72
CA CYS A 754 -31.75 7.79 -30.69
C CYS A 754 -31.57 8.53 -32.03
N GLU A 755 -31.60 7.79 -33.15
CA GLU A 755 -31.48 8.39 -34.50
C GLU A 755 -32.66 9.31 -34.82
N ARG A 756 -33.88 8.96 -34.45
CA ARG A 756 -35.05 9.81 -34.64
C ARG A 756 -34.91 11.14 -33.88
N ILE A 757 -34.53 11.09 -32.59
CA ILE A 757 -34.36 12.30 -31.78
C ILE A 757 -33.17 13.14 -32.29
N LYS A 758 -32.08 12.48 -32.70
CA LYS A 758 -30.95 13.16 -33.32
C LYS A 758 -31.41 13.96 -34.56
N ALA A 759 -32.16 13.33 -35.46
CA ALA A 759 -32.66 14.00 -36.67
C ALA A 759 -33.58 15.20 -36.34
N GLU A 760 -34.45 15.08 -35.34
CA GLU A 760 -35.29 16.18 -34.87
C GLU A 760 -34.46 17.38 -34.38
N VAL A 761 -33.38 17.12 -33.62
CA VAL A 761 -32.48 18.17 -33.12
C VAL A 761 -31.63 18.78 -34.25
N GLU A 762 -31.12 17.96 -35.19
CA GLU A 762 -30.36 18.41 -36.35
C GLU A 762 -31.19 19.37 -37.22
N VAL A 763 -32.45 19.05 -37.46
CA VAL A 763 -33.37 19.91 -38.20
C VAL A 763 -33.63 21.21 -37.44
N HIS A 764 -33.87 21.15 -36.14
CA HIS A 764 -34.14 22.34 -35.30
C HIS A 764 -32.96 23.31 -35.23
N TYR A 765 -31.73 22.77 -35.15
CA TYR A 765 -30.52 23.59 -35.02
C TYR A 765 -29.83 23.84 -36.37
N GLU A 766 -30.26 23.22 -37.45
CA GLU A 766 -29.64 23.28 -38.77
C GLU A 766 -28.17 22.87 -38.74
N MET A 767 -27.86 21.78 -38.01
CA MET A 767 -26.50 21.29 -37.77
C MET A 767 -26.43 19.77 -37.91
N ILE A 768 -25.22 19.28 -38.26
CA ILE A 768 -24.94 17.84 -38.27
C ILE A 768 -24.28 17.46 -36.92
N ILE A 769 -24.83 16.44 -36.25
CA ILE A 769 -24.32 15.91 -35.02
C ILE A 769 -23.65 14.60 -35.26
N THR A 770 -22.35 14.53 -34.89
CA THR A 770 -21.58 13.27 -34.91
C THR A 770 -21.53 12.69 -33.51
N TYR A 771 -21.78 11.39 -33.38
CA TYR A 771 -21.73 10.67 -32.12
C TYR A 771 -21.37 9.20 -32.32
N LYS A 772 -21.08 8.47 -31.25
CA LYS A 772 -20.99 7.00 -31.30
C LYS A 772 -22.04 6.38 -30.40
N PHE A 773 -22.58 5.24 -30.86
CA PHE A 773 -23.58 4.48 -30.14
C PHE A 773 -23.00 3.14 -29.69
N GLY A 774 -23.05 2.84 -28.39
CA GLY A 774 -22.49 1.61 -27.83
C GLY A 774 -23.27 1.09 -26.63
N THR A 775 -22.71 0.11 -26.00
CA THR A 775 -23.35 -0.54 -24.85
C THR A 775 -22.37 -0.87 -23.74
N MET A 776 -22.88 -0.92 -22.54
CA MET A 776 -22.19 -1.54 -21.41
C MET A 776 -22.35 -3.06 -21.49
N ILE A 777 -21.24 -3.78 -21.49
CA ILE A 777 -21.22 -5.24 -21.35
C ILE A 777 -21.01 -5.57 -19.89
N GLU A 778 -22.09 -5.91 -19.22
CA GLU A 778 -22.11 -6.14 -17.77
C GLU A 778 -23.01 -7.33 -17.37
N ILE A 779 -23.67 -7.94 -18.34
CA ILE A 779 -24.45 -9.15 -18.18
C ILE A 779 -23.73 -10.28 -18.94
N PRO A 780 -23.52 -11.46 -18.34
CA PRO A 780 -22.81 -12.57 -18.98
C PRO A 780 -23.39 -12.96 -20.37
N ARG A 781 -24.69 -12.91 -20.54
CA ARG A 781 -25.35 -13.18 -21.82
C ARG A 781 -24.89 -12.20 -22.91
N ALA A 782 -24.75 -10.93 -22.62
CA ALA A 782 -24.26 -9.94 -23.58
C ALA A 782 -22.83 -10.23 -24.01
N ALA A 783 -21.96 -10.61 -23.07
CA ALA A 783 -20.58 -11.01 -23.35
C ALA A 783 -20.52 -12.25 -24.25
N LEU A 784 -21.31 -13.27 -23.96
CA LEU A 784 -21.41 -14.51 -24.77
C LEU A 784 -21.90 -14.28 -26.20
N THR A 785 -22.72 -13.24 -26.40
CA THR A 785 -23.29 -12.88 -27.72
C THR A 785 -22.70 -11.59 -28.30
N GLY A 786 -21.44 -11.29 -27.99
CA GLY A 786 -20.73 -10.09 -28.42
C GLY A 786 -20.72 -9.84 -29.92
N ASP A 787 -20.67 -10.91 -30.71
CA ASP A 787 -20.81 -10.85 -32.18
C ASP A 787 -22.15 -10.23 -32.65
N ARG A 788 -23.23 -10.56 -31.96
CA ARG A 788 -24.57 -10.00 -32.27
C ARG A 788 -24.68 -8.56 -31.78
N MET A 789 -24.16 -8.27 -30.60
CA MET A 789 -24.16 -6.92 -30.02
C MET A 789 -23.37 -5.93 -30.91
N ALA A 790 -22.23 -6.34 -31.45
CA ALA A 790 -21.36 -5.51 -32.29
C ALA A 790 -21.96 -5.14 -33.63
N ARG A 791 -23.03 -5.79 -34.07
CA ARG A 791 -23.76 -5.38 -35.31
C ARG A 791 -24.40 -4.00 -35.14
N THR A 792 -24.83 -3.67 -33.94
CA THR A 792 -25.47 -2.38 -33.62
C THR A 792 -24.53 -1.45 -32.86
N ALA A 793 -23.78 -1.97 -31.90
CA ALA A 793 -22.87 -1.20 -31.08
C ALA A 793 -21.55 -0.89 -31.81
N GLU A 794 -21.08 0.36 -31.71
CA GLU A 794 -19.79 0.84 -32.23
C GLU A 794 -18.68 0.78 -31.19
N PHE A 795 -19.05 0.60 -29.92
CA PHE A 795 -18.12 0.34 -28.81
C PHE A 795 -18.75 -0.52 -27.73
N PHE A 796 -17.89 -1.24 -26.99
CA PHE A 796 -18.22 -1.93 -25.75
C PHE A 796 -17.49 -1.27 -24.58
N SER A 797 -18.20 -1.02 -23.50
CA SER A 797 -17.63 -0.65 -22.21
C SER A 797 -17.97 -1.73 -21.18
N PHE A 798 -16.97 -2.35 -20.57
CA PHE A 798 -17.20 -3.42 -19.61
C PHE A 798 -17.51 -2.82 -18.24
N GLY A 799 -18.75 -2.99 -17.77
CA GLY A 799 -19.23 -2.68 -16.43
C GLY A 799 -18.88 -3.83 -15.49
N THR A 800 -17.64 -3.91 -15.06
CA THR A 800 -17.10 -5.08 -14.35
C THR A 800 -17.67 -5.28 -12.96
N ASN A 801 -18.29 -4.28 -12.35
CA ASN A 801 -19.00 -4.45 -11.07
C ASN A 801 -20.18 -5.41 -11.24
N ASP A 802 -21.10 -5.11 -12.15
CA ASP A 802 -22.25 -5.95 -12.45
C ASP A 802 -21.85 -7.27 -13.13
N LEU A 803 -20.87 -7.24 -14.01
CA LEU A 803 -20.38 -8.46 -14.66
C LEU A 803 -19.77 -9.45 -13.63
N THR A 804 -19.05 -8.96 -12.65
CA THR A 804 -18.52 -9.76 -11.53
C THR A 804 -19.67 -10.29 -10.68
N GLN A 805 -20.61 -9.43 -10.29
CA GLN A 805 -21.78 -9.81 -9.49
C GLN A 805 -22.58 -10.94 -10.15
N MET A 806 -22.86 -10.81 -11.44
CA MET A 806 -23.66 -11.80 -12.19
C MET A 806 -22.88 -13.09 -12.48
N THR A 807 -21.57 -13.02 -12.62
CA THR A 807 -20.72 -14.19 -12.92
C THR A 807 -20.49 -15.03 -11.65
N PHE A 808 -20.23 -14.40 -10.52
CA PHE A 808 -20.09 -15.08 -9.23
C PHE A 808 -21.42 -15.46 -8.58
N GLY A 809 -22.50 -14.77 -8.93
CA GLY A 809 -23.78 -14.86 -8.20
C GLY A 809 -23.67 -14.24 -6.79
N TYR A 810 -22.80 -13.24 -6.61
CA TYR A 810 -22.61 -12.52 -5.34
C TYR A 810 -23.27 -11.16 -5.41
N SER A 811 -23.99 -10.80 -4.36
CA SER A 811 -24.43 -9.41 -4.17
C SER A 811 -23.28 -8.56 -3.68
N ARG A 812 -22.97 -7.47 -4.37
CA ARG A 812 -21.93 -6.51 -3.97
C ARG A 812 -22.23 -5.90 -2.59
N ASP A 813 -23.50 -5.69 -2.28
CA ASP A 813 -23.92 -5.06 -1.03
C ASP A 813 -23.88 -6.04 0.15
N ASP A 814 -24.08 -7.35 -0.10
CA ASP A 814 -24.19 -8.39 0.93
C ASP A 814 -22.91 -9.22 1.11
N ILE A 815 -21.92 -9.10 0.22
CA ILE A 815 -20.71 -9.95 0.23
C ILE A 815 -19.91 -9.83 1.53
N ALA A 816 -20.00 -8.70 2.23
CA ALA A 816 -19.31 -8.48 3.50
C ALA A 816 -19.67 -9.52 4.57
N SER A 817 -20.84 -10.16 4.46
CA SER A 817 -21.32 -11.19 5.40
C SER A 817 -20.54 -12.50 5.33
N PHE A 818 -19.94 -12.86 4.19
CA PHE A 818 -19.24 -14.14 3.99
C PHE A 818 -17.82 -13.99 3.39
N LEU A 819 -17.48 -12.90 2.73
CA LEU A 819 -16.17 -12.68 2.12
C LEU A 819 -14.98 -12.89 3.07
N PRO A 820 -15.03 -12.38 4.34
CA PRO A 820 -13.93 -12.60 5.27
C PRO A 820 -13.60 -14.08 5.48
N ALA A 821 -14.63 -14.93 5.60
CA ALA A 821 -14.45 -16.37 5.76
C ALA A 821 -13.83 -17.04 4.51
N TYR A 822 -14.19 -16.57 3.32
CA TYR A 822 -13.63 -17.06 2.05
C TYR A 822 -12.15 -16.68 1.88
N LEU A 823 -11.77 -15.47 2.29
CA LEU A 823 -10.38 -15.00 2.29
C LEU A 823 -9.55 -15.74 3.34
N GLU A 824 -10.08 -15.90 4.56
CA GLU A 824 -9.40 -16.64 5.63
C GLU A 824 -9.12 -18.09 5.24
N LYS A 825 -10.11 -18.77 4.66
CA LYS A 825 -10.02 -20.16 4.21
C LYS A 825 -9.29 -20.32 2.87
N LYS A 826 -8.79 -19.22 2.28
CA LYS A 826 -8.09 -19.20 0.99
C LYS A 826 -8.93 -19.74 -0.20
N ILE A 827 -10.25 -19.68 -0.10
CA ILE A 827 -11.16 -20.03 -1.22
C ILE A 827 -11.07 -18.94 -2.29
N LEU A 828 -11.06 -17.68 -1.86
CA LEU A 828 -10.70 -16.53 -2.71
C LEU A 828 -9.35 -15.97 -2.24
N LYS A 829 -8.51 -15.57 -3.20
CA LYS A 829 -7.22 -14.92 -2.92
C LYS A 829 -7.39 -13.44 -2.57
N VAL A 830 -8.35 -12.79 -3.20
CA VAL A 830 -8.64 -11.35 -3.08
C VAL A 830 -10.14 -11.13 -3.25
N ASP A 831 -10.61 -9.95 -2.87
CA ASP A 831 -11.97 -9.51 -3.15
C ASP A 831 -12.18 -9.34 -4.68
N PRO A 832 -13.11 -10.08 -5.30
CA PRO A 832 -13.34 -10.03 -6.75
C PRO A 832 -13.94 -8.70 -7.21
N PHE A 833 -14.47 -7.87 -6.32
CA PHE A 833 -14.93 -6.51 -6.66
C PHE A 833 -13.82 -5.46 -6.60
N GLN A 834 -12.69 -5.76 -5.96
CA GLN A 834 -11.51 -4.89 -5.93
C GLN A 834 -10.51 -5.24 -7.04
N VAL A 835 -10.27 -6.53 -7.26
CA VAL A 835 -9.32 -7.05 -8.26
C VAL A 835 -10.07 -7.95 -9.22
N LEU A 836 -9.95 -7.68 -10.51
CA LEU A 836 -10.65 -8.43 -11.55
C LEU A 836 -10.31 -9.92 -11.52
N ASP A 837 -11.31 -10.76 -11.43
CA ASP A 837 -11.17 -12.20 -11.64
C ASP A 837 -10.85 -12.50 -13.11
N GLN A 838 -9.59 -12.72 -13.40
CA GLN A 838 -9.13 -12.96 -14.78
C GLN A 838 -9.51 -14.35 -15.29
N ASN A 839 -9.81 -15.31 -14.38
CA ASN A 839 -10.09 -16.70 -14.75
C ASN A 839 -11.57 -16.94 -15.14
N GLY A 840 -12.51 -16.22 -14.56
CA GLY A 840 -13.94 -16.30 -14.86
C GLY A 840 -14.41 -15.07 -15.63
N VAL A 841 -14.52 -13.92 -14.96
CA VAL A 841 -14.96 -12.65 -15.54
C VAL A 841 -14.06 -12.23 -16.71
N GLY A 842 -12.76 -12.37 -16.58
CA GLY A 842 -11.78 -12.06 -17.61
C GLY A 842 -11.97 -12.90 -18.88
N GLN A 843 -12.38 -14.16 -18.78
CA GLN A 843 -12.73 -14.97 -19.96
C GLN A 843 -13.93 -14.42 -20.72
N LEU A 844 -14.97 -13.98 -20.00
CA LEU A 844 -16.15 -13.35 -20.62
C LEU A 844 -15.76 -12.05 -21.37
N ILE A 845 -14.91 -11.24 -20.75
CA ILE A 845 -14.37 -10.02 -21.35
C ILE A 845 -13.62 -10.34 -22.66
N LYS A 846 -12.66 -11.26 -22.58
CA LYS A 846 -11.87 -11.69 -23.75
C LYS A 846 -12.74 -12.21 -24.88
N MET A 847 -13.69 -13.09 -24.55
CA MET A 847 -14.64 -13.65 -25.50
C MET A 847 -15.50 -12.56 -26.18
N ALA A 848 -15.98 -11.58 -25.43
CA ALA A 848 -16.78 -10.47 -25.96
C ALA A 848 -15.96 -9.58 -26.91
N VAL A 849 -14.69 -9.28 -26.56
CA VAL A 849 -13.77 -8.51 -27.41
C VAL A 849 -13.48 -9.26 -28.72
N GLU A 850 -13.12 -10.53 -28.65
CA GLU A 850 -12.80 -11.36 -29.82
C GLU A 850 -14.01 -11.49 -30.77
N LYS A 851 -15.16 -11.87 -30.22
CA LYS A 851 -16.41 -12.03 -31.00
C LYS A 851 -16.89 -10.70 -31.61
N GLY A 852 -16.81 -9.62 -30.83
CA GLY A 852 -17.22 -8.31 -31.30
C GLY A 852 -16.35 -7.81 -32.44
N ARG A 853 -15.02 -7.95 -32.33
CA ARG A 853 -14.07 -7.55 -33.40
C ARG A 853 -14.13 -8.43 -34.64
N ALA A 854 -14.50 -9.68 -34.47
CA ALA A 854 -14.72 -10.57 -35.62
C ALA A 854 -15.83 -10.03 -36.56
N VAL A 855 -16.84 -9.36 -36.03
CA VAL A 855 -17.96 -8.77 -36.80
C VAL A 855 -17.67 -7.30 -37.14
N ARG A 856 -17.07 -6.54 -36.24
CA ARG A 856 -16.70 -5.13 -36.41
C ARG A 856 -15.22 -4.94 -36.05
N PRO A 857 -14.29 -5.03 -37.01
CA PRO A 857 -12.84 -4.91 -36.73
C PRO A 857 -12.44 -3.62 -36.03
N GLY A 858 -13.16 -2.51 -36.30
CA GLY A 858 -12.95 -1.21 -35.64
C GLY A 858 -13.71 -1.02 -34.33
N LEU A 859 -14.26 -2.11 -33.73
CA LEU A 859 -14.97 -2.03 -32.47
C LEU A 859 -14.05 -1.51 -31.35
N ARG A 860 -14.41 -0.38 -30.76
CA ARG A 860 -13.70 0.16 -29.60
C ARG A 860 -14.15 -0.58 -28.34
N THR A 861 -13.20 -0.87 -27.47
CA THR A 861 -13.47 -1.57 -26.21
C THR A 861 -12.77 -0.88 -25.07
N GLY A 862 -13.45 -0.78 -23.93
CA GLY A 862 -12.91 -0.20 -22.72
C GLY A 862 -13.54 -0.79 -21.47
N ILE A 863 -12.99 -0.49 -20.33
CA ILE A 863 -13.49 -0.86 -19.00
C ILE A 863 -13.88 0.41 -18.22
N CYS A 864 -14.95 0.37 -17.45
CA CYS A 864 -15.40 1.50 -16.64
C CYS A 864 -15.81 1.12 -15.21
N GLY A 865 -15.74 -0.16 -14.82
CA GLY A 865 -15.95 -0.59 -13.44
C GLY A 865 -14.80 -0.18 -12.52
N GLU A 866 -14.92 -0.49 -11.23
CA GLU A 866 -13.91 -0.20 -10.19
C GLU A 866 -12.51 -0.74 -10.56
N HIS A 867 -12.47 -1.86 -11.27
CA HIS A 867 -11.24 -2.50 -11.76
C HIS A 867 -10.43 -1.65 -12.76
N GLY A 868 -11.05 -0.64 -13.40
CA GLY A 868 -10.37 0.26 -14.35
C GLY A 868 -9.25 1.10 -13.74
N GLY A 869 -9.19 1.23 -12.41
CA GLY A 869 -8.13 1.89 -11.66
C GLY A 869 -7.21 0.94 -10.89
N GLU A 870 -7.45 -0.39 -10.95
CA GLU A 870 -6.65 -1.38 -10.23
C GLU A 870 -5.51 -1.89 -11.15
N PRO A 871 -4.23 -1.83 -10.70
CA PRO A 871 -3.09 -2.06 -11.58
C PRO A 871 -3.06 -3.40 -12.31
N SER A 872 -3.36 -4.51 -11.65
CA SER A 872 -3.33 -5.84 -12.29
C SER A 872 -4.46 -6.01 -13.29
N SER A 873 -5.61 -5.43 -13.02
CA SER A 873 -6.78 -5.38 -13.90
C SER A 873 -6.50 -4.53 -15.15
N VAL A 874 -5.83 -3.38 -14.97
CA VAL A 874 -5.39 -2.52 -16.10
C VAL A 874 -4.39 -3.26 -16.98
N LYS A 875 -3.42 -3.97 -16.42
CA LYS A 875 -2.48 -4.82 -17.16
C LYS A 875 -3.21 -5.91 -17.98
N PHE A 876 -4.22 -6.54 -17.39
CA PHE A 876 -5.08 -7.50 -18.08
C PHE A 876 -5.79 -6.84 -19.27
N CYS A 877 -6.39 -5.66 -19.09
CA CYS A 877 -7.04 -4.93 -20.18
C CYS A 877 -6.09 -4.60 -21.33
N ALA A 878 -4.85 -4.20 -21.02
CA ALA A 878 -3.81 -3.97 -22.01
C ALA A 878 -3.50 -5.24 -22.81
N ARG A 879 -3.33 -6.38 -22.16
CA ARG A 879 -3.03 -7.69 -22.79
C ARG A 879 -4.18 -8.24 -23.63
N VAL A 880 -5.42 -7.98 -23.25
CA VAL A 880 -6.61 -8.32 -24.05
C VAL A 880 -6.74 -7.40 -25.29
N GLY A 881 -5.96 -6.32 -25.33
CA GLY A 881 -5.95 -5.37 -26.44
C GLY A 881 -7.13 -4.41 -26.41
N MET A 882 -7.62 -4.02 -25.22
CA MET A 882 -8.61 -2.95 -25.11
C MET A 882 -8.05 -1.61 -25.60
N ASN A 883 -8.93 -0.69 -25.93
CA ASN A 883 -8.56 0.65 -26.37
C ASN A 883 -8.31 1.60 -25.18
N TYR A 884 -9.06 1.44 -24.08
CA TYR A 884 -8.90 2.29 -22.90
C TYR A 884 -9.34 1.60 -21.59
N ALA A 885 -8.77 2.08 -20.50
CA ALA A 885 -9.29 1.87 -19.14
C ALA A 885 -9.85 3.19 -18.62
N SER A 886 -10.98 3.15 -17.91
CA SER A 886 -11.61 4.32 -17.31
C SER A 886 -11.74 4.12 -15.80
N CYS A 887 -11.31 5.13 -15.05
CA CYS A 887 -11.23 5.08 -13.59
C CYS A 887 -11.52 6.45 -12.97
N SER A 888 -11.63 6.50 -11.63
CA SER A 888 -11.79 7.80 -10.94
C SER A 888 -10.60 8.74 -11.22
N PRO A 889 -10.77 10.07 -11.12
CA PRO A 889 -9.73 11.05 -11.47
C PRO A 889 -8.36 10.77 -10.82
N PHE A 890 -8.32 10.48 -9.53
CA PHE A 890 -7.09 10.20 -8.79
C PHE A 890 -6.40 8.88 -9.18
N ARG A 891 -7.12 7.97 -9.84
CA ARG A 891 -6.56 6.70 -10.35
C ARG A 891 -5.98 6.82 -11.76
N VAL A 892 -6.22 7.92 -12.46
CA VAL A 892 -5.72 8.12 -13.84
C VAL A 892 -4.21 7.94 -13.97
N PRO A 893 -3.34 8.57 -13.13
CA PRO A 893 -1.90 8.34 -13.22
C PRO A 893 -1.49 6.89 -12.93
N ILE A 894 -2.17 6.24 -11.98
CA ILE A 894 -1.91 4.84 -11.61
C ILE A 894 -2.23 3.92 -12.79
N ALA A 895 -3.36 4.13 -13.45
CA ALA A 895 -3.76 3.36 -14.63
C ALA A 895 -2.79 3.61 -15.81
N ARG A 896 -2.31 4.84 -16.01
CA ARG A 896 -1.29 5.17 -17.02
C ARG A 896 0.02 4.42 -16.74
N LEU A 897 0.49 4.43 -15.49
CA LEU A 897 1.68 3.68 -15.08
C LEU A 897 1.52 2.17 -15.29
N ALA A 898 0.40 1.60 -14.83
CA ALA A 898 0.13 0.16 -14.99
C ALA A 898 0.08 -0.26 -16.46
N ALA A 899 -0.52 0.57 -17.33
CA ALA A 899 -0.56 0.34 -18.76
C ALA A 899 0.83 0.37 -19.42
N ALA A 900 1.70 1.30 -18.99
CA ALA A 900 3.08 1.38 -19.45
C ALA A 900 3.91 0.17 -18.97
N GLN A 901 3.77 -0.19 -17.71
CA GLN A 901 4.43 -1.37 -17.15
C GLN A 901 4.03 -2.65 -17.86
N ALA A 902 2.75 -2.84 -18.19
CA ALA A 902 2.29 -3.97 -19.00
C ALA A 902 3.00 -4.04 -20.35
N ALA A 903 3.11 -2.91 -21.05
CA ALA A 903 3.79 -2.86 -22.34
C ALA A 903 5.29 -3.18 -22.24
N VAL A 904 5.96 -2.69 -21.21
CA VAL A 904 7.39 -3.01 -20.95
C VAL A 904 7.59 -4.47 -20.57
N GLU A 905 6.71 -5.05 -19.74
CA GLU A 905 6.73 -6.48 -19.37
C GLU A 905 6.52 -7.39 -20.58
N ASP A 906 5.65 -7.01 -21.52
CA ASP A 906 5.36 -7.81 -22.71
C ASP A 906 6.47 -7.73 -23.78
N GLU A 907 7.37 -6.74 -23.69
CA GLU A 907 8.56 -6.60 -24.56
C GLU A 907 9.81 -7.30 -24.02
N ALA A 908 9.85 -7.63 -22.71
CA ALA A 908 10.96 -8.29 -22.04
C ALA A 908 10.91 -9.82 -22.21
#